data_ef72aa9ae12fd0a0c6aaaef647710efc
#
_entry.id   ef72aa9ae12fd0a0c6aaaef647710efc
#
_cell.length_a   1.000
_cell.length_b   1.000
_cell.length_c   1.000
_cell.angle_alpha   90.00
_cell.angle_beta   90.00
_cell.angle_gamma   90.00
#
_symmetry.space_group_name_H-M   'P 1'
#
loop_
_entity.id
_entity.type
_entity.pdbx_description
1 polymer ?
#
loop_
_entity_poly.entity_id
_entity_poly.type
_entity_poly.pdbx_seq_one_letter_code
_entity_poly.pdbx_strand_id
1 'polypeptide(L)'
;MDINNIKFTDKVREIFSLSDQKAKQYKHQHIDSVHVLLSILDTPCLGRKLLETSKLNLDKLRVECIDEIDSLPVVGNINEKTEITSNLYNVLKNSESESRRVGDTYVATDILAMQILTDKYSKDNKKNTEFDISGVKANLMLEKEKNNIMTSSAEDNDSSLSEYLIDITKQAEEGKLDPVIGRDTEIRRTIQVLQRRTKNNPVLIGEPGVGKTAIIEGLAQRIINKEVPSGLKDKTIMQLDLAALLAGSKFRGDFEERLKSVIKEIEKNNDKYILFIDEIHTMVGAGKAEGSLDAGNMLKPALARGELHCIGATTLDEFRENVEKDPALERRFQKVIIEQPSQDETIAILRGLKEKYEIHHGVSISDSSIIAATRLSTKYITDRNLPDKAIDLIDESASLIRMEIDSKPEDLDELERKIITLKIEKEALAKSQDDETEAIDEILKKLSDLEKKYNELEKVWVSEKDILNKSNALKSQLEESRLQLESAKRNGDLMKMAELRHGVIPEIENSIKDSETINHKDLKLLRNRVTEEIVANVVSKWTGIPVSSMMLSEKEKLLNLEKKLSESVVGQERAVAAVSNAIRRSRAGISDPDKPNGVFLFLGPTGVGKTELTKELSKQLFDNIDSLIRLDMSEFAEKHNVSRFIGAPPGYVGYEQGGSLTEIVRRKPYSVILLDEIEKAHPEVLNILLQLFDDGRLTDGQGRVIDFKNTIIVMTSNLGAEYFSEPNIDLKNKIKDIIQGSFRPEF
;
A
#
# COMPACT_ATOMS: atom_id res chain seq x y z
N MET A 1 41.91 7.57 39.04
CA MET A 1 41.97 8.81 38.24
C MET A 1 40.55 9.29 38.04
N ASP A 2 40.23 10.50 38.45
CA ASP A 2 38.84 10.97 38.53
C ASP A 2 38.41 11.59 37.18
N ILE A 3 37.59 10.85 36.41
CA ILE A 3 37.04 11.31 35.11
C ILE A 3 35.71 12.04 35.33
N ASN A 4 35.20 12.06 36.57
CA ASN A 4 33.89 12.61 36.91
C ASN A 4 33.74 14.13 36.66
N ASN A 5 34.84 14.83 36.40
CA ASN A 5 34.83 16.28 36.14
C ASN A 5 34.68 16.65 34.67
N ILE A 6 34.84 15.70 33.72
CA ILE A 6 34.70 15.96 32.28
C ILE A 6 33.25 15.76 31.89
N LYS A 7 32.65 16.74 31.20
CA LYS A 7 31.28 16.66 30.72
C LYS A 7 31.26 15.93 29.37
N PHE A 8 30.72 14.71 29.35
CA PHE A 8 30.57 13.90 28.16
C PHE A 8 29.12 13.93 27.67
N THR A 9 28.94 13.82 26.36
CA THR A 9 27.62 13.53 25.77
C THR A 9 27.16 12.13 26.17
N ASP A 10 25.86 11.86 26.09
CA ASP A 10 25.30 10.56 26.45
C ASP A 10 25.82 9.48 25.49
N LYS A 11 26.05 9.83 24.22
CA LYS A 11 26.65 8.95 23.22
C LYS A 11 28.11 8.57 23.53
N VAL A 12 28.91 9.49 24.03
CA VAL A 12 30.28 9.17 24.48
C VAL A 12 30.24 8.19 25.66
N ARG A 13 29.29 8.34 26.59
CA ARG A 13 29.13 7.40 27.73
C ARG A 13 28.73 6.00 27.22
N GLU A 14 27.83 5.91 26.23
CA GLU A 14 27.47 4.66 25.58
C GLU A 14 28.71 3.99 24.94
N ILE A 15 29.52 4.75 24.19
CA ILE A 15 30.76 4.25 23.57
C ILE A 15 31.75 3.74 24.66
N PHE A 16 31.85 4.40 25.80
CA PHE A 16 32.69 3.90 26.89
C PHE A 16 32.17 2.58 27.46
N SER A 17 30.86 2.42 27.59
CA SER A 17 30.26 1.16 28.01
C SER A 17 30.55 0.03 27.03
N LEU A 18 30.43 0.30 25.73
CA LEU A 18 30.77 -0.66 24.67
C LEU A 18 32.27 -0.99 24.65
N SER A 19 33.13 -0.01 24.91
CA SER A 19 34.57 -0.19 24.98
C SER A 19 35.00 -1.04 26.21
N ASP A 20 34.31 -0.91 27.33
CA ASP A 20 34.49 -1.77 28.51
C ASP A 20 34.08 -3.23 28.17
N GLN A 21 32.95 -3.43 27.48
CA GLN A 21 32.53 -4.75 27.04
C GLN A 21 33.55 -5.39 26.11
N LYS A 22 34.10 -4.63 25.13
CA LYS A 22 35.13 -5.10 24.23
C LYS A 22 36.42 -5.44 24.94
N ALA A 23 36.89 -4.59 25.87
CA ALA A 23 38.11 -4.87 26.68
C ALA A 23 37.93 -6.18 27.46
N LYS A 24 36.76 -6.45 28.03
CA LYS A 24 36.44 -7.70 28.73
C LYS A 24 36.38 -8.88 27.77
N GLN A 25 35.84 -8.73 26.55
CA GLN A 25 35.77 -9.76 25.53
C GLN A 25 37.16 -10.22 25.08
N TYR A 26 38.09 -9.26 24.90
CA TYR A 26 39.51 -9.52 24.58
C TYR A 26 40.37 -9.86 25.78
N LYS A 27 39.82 -9.93 26.99
CA LYS A 27 40.48 -10.23 28.26
C LYS A 27 41.59 -9.22 28.64
N HIS A 28 41.30 -7.95 28.39
CA HIS A 28 42.20 -6.83 28.79
C HIS A 28 41.78 -6.23 30.13
N GLN A 29 42.75 -5.90 30.98
CA GLN A 29 42.47 -5.30 32.28
C GLN A 29 42.21 -3.79 32.20
N HIS A 30 42.66 -3.13 31.10
CA HIS A 30 42.54 -1.71 30.90
C HIS A 30 41.87 -1.37 29.59
N ILE A 31 41.05 -0.30 29.62
CA ILE A 31 40.47 0.29 28.40
C ILE A 31 41.51 1.20 27.78
N ASP A 32 41.90 0.94 26.53
CA ASP A 32 42.80 1.78 25.76
C ASP A 32 42.05 2.58 24.68
N SER A 33 42.70 3.60 24.10
CA SER A 33 42.18 4.45 23.03
C SER A 33 41.71 3.64 21.80
N VAL A 34 42.35 2.50 21.56
CA VAL A 34 41.99 1.60 20.43
C VAL A 34 40.63 0.94 20.64
N HIS A 35 40.26 0.54 21.88
CA HIS A 35 38.94 0.01 22.18
C HIS A 35 37.85 1.06 21.96
N VAL A 36 38.13 2.32 22.32
CA VAL A 36 37.21 3.44 22.10
C VAL A 36 37.06 3.74 20.62
N LEU A 37 38.16 3.75 19.86
CA LEU A 37 38.12 3.98 18.41
C LEU A 37 37.33 2.89 17.70
N LEU A 38 37.58 1.61 18.04
CA LEU A 38 36.80 0.49 17.47
C LEU A 38 35.32 0.58 17.82
N SER A 39 34.97 1.07 19.02
CA SER A 39 33.57 1.26 19.40
C SER A 39 32.93 2.42 18.64
N ILE A 40 33.67 3.50 18.37
CA ILE A 40 33.21 4.61 17.48
C ILE A 40 32.98 4.12 16.06
N LEU A 41 33.83 3.27 15.51
CA LEU A 41 33.69 2.71 14.17
C LEU A 41 32.48 1.78 14.04
N ASP A 42 32.13 1.05 15.12
CA ASP A 42 31.03 0.11 15.13
C ASP A 42 29.66 0.75 15.46
N THR A 43 29.64 1.99 15.98
CA THR A 43 28.43 2.67 16.43
C THR A 43 28.12 3.86 15.52
N PRO A 44 26.87 4.06 15.08
CA PRO A 44 26.48 5.26 14.37
C PRO A 44 26.57 6.48 15.31
N CYS A 45 27.53 7.38 15.06
CA CYS A 45 27.78 8.58 15.86
C CYS A 45 28.49 9.66 15.04
N LEU A 46 28.57 10.89 15.53
CA LEU A 46 29.25 12.01 14.87
C LEU A 46 30.72 11.71 14.57
N GLY A 47 31.40 10.98 15.45
CA GLY A 47 32.79 10.57 15.23
C GLY A 47 32.95 9.69 14.01
N ARG A 48 32.08 8.69 13.81
CA ARG A 48 32.08 7.84 12.61
C ARG A 48 31.77 8.65 11.36
N LYS A 49 30.76 9.52 11.39
CA LYS A 49 30.38 10.41 10.29
C LYS A 49 31.53 11.33 9.87
N LEU A 50 32.26 11.91 10.83
CA LEU A 50 33.44 12.72 10.58
C LEU A 50 34.52 11.92 9.82
N LEU A 51 34.75 10.66 10.19
CA LEU A 51 35.73 9.80 9.56
C LEU A 51 35.31 9.43 8.13
N GLU A 52 34.01 9.18 7.89
CA GLU A 52 33.44 8.92 6.57
C GLU A 52 33.56 10.14 5.65
N THR A 53 33.20 11.33 6.11
CA THR A 53 33.29 12.58 5.35
C THR A 53 34.72 12.98 5.03
N SER A 54 35.66 12.56 5.86
CA SER A 54 37.09 12.77 5.63
C SER A 54 37.75 11.79 4.66
N LYS A 55 36.93 10.96 3.95
CA LYS A 55 37.35 9.96 2.96
C LYS A 55 38.40 8.96 3.48
N LEU A 56 38.39 8.65 4.76
CA LEU A 56 39.22 7.62 5.36
C LEU A 56 38.65 6.23 5.03
N ASN A 57 39.55 5.28 4.74
CA ASN A 57 39.14 3.88 4.56
C ASN A 57 38.84 3.25 5.94
N LEU A 58 37.55 3.22 6.32
CA LEU A 58 37.11 2.73 7.62
C LEU A 58 37.39 1.24 7.82
N ASP A 59 37.30 0.43 6.78
CA ASP A 59 37.57 -1.01 6.87
C ASP A 59 39.03 -1.26 7.18
N LYS A 60 39.95 -0.51 6.55
CA LYS A 60 41.39 -0.59 6.85
C LYS A 60 41.68 -0.12 8.27
N LEU A 61 41.09 0.99 8.71
CA LEU A 61 41.24 1.51 10.08
C LEU A 61 40.74 0.51 11.11
N ARG A 62 39.65 -0.18 10.81
CA ARG A 62 39.07 -1.22 11.65
C ARG A 62 40.00 -2.42 11.80
N VAL A 63 40.58 -2.89 10.70
CA VAL A 63 41.56 -4.00 10.74
C VAL A 63 42.76 -3.61 11.56
N GLU A 64 43.32 -2.41 11.36
CA GLU A 64 44.45 -1.90 12.17
C GLU A 64 44.14 -1.81 13.68
N CYS A 65 42.87 -1.44 14.02
CA CYS A 65 42.46 -1.43 15.42
C CYS A 65 42.36 -2.84 16.00
N ILE A 66 41.89 -3.82 15.25
CA ILE A 66 41.78 -5.21 15.68
C ILE A 66 43.19 -5.80 15.89
N ASP A 67 44.09 -5.62 14.93
CA ASP A 67 45.48 -6.09 15.00
C ASP A 67 46.20 -5.49 16.24
N GLU A 68 45.98 -4.23 16.55
CA GLU A 68 46.55 -3.55 17.72
C GLU A 68 45.94 -4.07 19.02
N ILE A 69 44.64 -4.31 19.07
CA ILE A 69 43.95 -4.93 20.23
C ILE A 69 44.54 -6.31 20.48
N ASP A 70 44.72 -7.13 19.45
CA ASP A 70 45.29 -8.49 19.61
C ASP A 70 46.73 -8.49 20.06
N SER A 71 47.45 -7.39 19.90
CA SER A 71 48.83 -7.21 20.40
C SER A 71 48.91 -6.78 21.89
N LEU A 72 47.79 -6.38 22.50
CA LEU A 72 47.76 -5.94 23.90
C LEU A 72 47.88 -7.13 24.89
N PRO A 73 48.45 -6.91 26.09
CA PRO A 73 48.64 -8.00 27.05
C PRO A 73 47.31 -8.53 27.60
N VAL A 74 47.15 -9.85 27.53
CA VAL A 74 45.95 -10.57 27.99
C VAL A 74 46.14 -11.07 29.40
N VAL A 75 45.09 -10.91 30.26
CA VAL A 75 45.14 -11.30 31.68
C VAL A 75 44.20 -12.47 31.95
N GLY A 76 44.65 -13.47 32.72
CA GLY A 76 43.87 -14.70 32.96
C GLY A 76 42.64 -14.53 33.85
N ASN A 77 42.62 -13.55 34.75
CA ASN A 77 41.44 -13.18 35.59
C ASN A 77 41.18 -11.69 35.44
N ILE A 78 40.01 -11.33 34.99
CA ILE A 78 39.57 -9.93 34.86
C ILE A 78 38.94 -9.51 36.20
N ASN A 79 39.41 -8.43 36.80
CA ASN A 79 38.73 -7.78 37.94
C ASN A 79 37.39 -7.19 37.49
N GLU A 80 36.38 -7.16 38.33
CA GLU A 80 35.03 -6.64 38.00
C GLU A 80 35.04 -5.20 37.49
N LYS A 81 36.06 -4.40 37.81
CA LYS A 81 36.24 -3.02 37.30
C LYS A 81 37.48 -2.94 36.42
N THR A 82 37.26 -2.62 35.15
CA THR A 82 38.33 -2.25 34.22
C THR A 82 38.79 -0.81 34.48
N GLU A 83 40.09 -0.58 34.43
CA GLU A 83 40.69 0.75 34.59
C GLU A 83 41.04 1.35 33.23
N ILE A 84 41.17 2.67 33.18
CA ILE A 84 41.55 3.40 31.94
C ILE A 84 43.06 3.56 31.87
N THR A 85 43.65 3.36 30.69
CA THR A 85 45.09 3.59 30.49
C THR A 85 45.43 5.07 30.68
N SER A 86 46.66 5.34 31.10
CA SER A 86 47.18 6.73 31.22
C SER A 86 47.16 7.45 29.88
N ASN A 87 47.33 6.75 28.81
CA ASN A 87 47.24 7.29 27.45
C ASN A 87 45.82 7.78 27.12
N LEU A 88 44.82 6.94 27.33
CA LEU A 88 43.42 7.32 27.11
C LEU A 88 43.02 8.49 28.02
N TYR A 89 43.47 8.52 29.24
CA TYR A 89 43.21 9.66 30.16
C TYR A 89 43.77 10.99 29.57
N ASN A 90 44.97 10.99 29.01
CA ASN A 90 45.55 12.19 28.38
C ASN A 90 44.74 12.59 27.13
N VAL A 91 44.29 11.64 26.32
CA VAL A 91 43.43 11.90 25.14
C VAL A 91 42.13 12.56 25.60
N LEU A 92 41.48 12.07 26.66
CA LEU A 92 40.26 12.65 27.20
C LEU A 92 40.44 14.09 27.70
N LYS A 93 41.54 14.36 28.38
CA LYS A 93 41.87 15.71 28.83
C LYS A 93 42.13 16.68 27.67
N ASN A 94 42.81 16.19 26.62
CA ASN A 94 43.03 16.97 25.43
C ASN A 94 41.70 17.20 24.67
N SER A 95 40.80 16.21 24.64
CA SER A 95 39.47 16.33 24.04
C SER A 95 38.63 17.40 24.79
N GLU A 96 38.69 17.48 26.13
CA GLU A 96 38.03 18.53 26.90
C GLU A 96 38.58 19.92 26.55
N SER A 97 39.91 20.05 26.44
CA SER A 97 40.56 21.32 26.08
C SER A 97 40.18 21.78 24.68
N GLU A 98 40.08 20.84 23.72
CA GLU A 98 39.69 21.14 22.34
C GLU A 98 38.20 21.44 22.23
N SER A 99 37.33 20.72 22.99
CA SER A 99 35.92 21.00 23.10
C SER A 99 35.65 22.45 23.53
N ARG A 100 36.33 22.90 24.60
CA ARG A 100 36.22 24.29 25.03
C ARG A 100 36.72 25.30 24.01
N ARG A 101 37.78 24.96 23.27
CA ARG A 101 38.37 25.81 22.23
C ARG A 101 37.42 26.02 21.06
N VAL A 102 36.65 24.97 20.68
CA VAL A 102 35.68 25.00 19.60
C VAL A 102 34.34 25.61 20.04
N GLY A 103 34.13 25.79 21.37
CA GLY A 103 32.92 26.39 21.93
C GLY A 103 31.87 25.36 22.36
N ASP A 104 32.22 24.08 22.44
CA ASP A 104 31.36 23.02 22.96
C ASP A 104 31.37 22.97 24.48
N THR A 105 30.22 22.72 25.08
CA THR A 105 30.10 22.53 26.53
C THR A 105 30.38 21.09 26.98
N TYR A 106 30.16 20.15 26.05
CA TYR A 106 30.33 18.71 26.27
C TYR A 106 31.33 18.13 25.25
N VAL A 107 32.09 17.13 25.68
CA VAL A 107 32.99 16.37 24.81
C VAL A 107 32.14 15.39 23.99
N ALA A 108 32.16 15.51 22.69
CA ALA A 108 31.43 14.71 21.74
C ALA A 108 32.29 13.66 21.02
N THR A 109 31.66 12.70 20.36
CA THR A 109 32.35 11.57 19.72
C THR A 109 33.26 11.99 18.57
N ASP A 110 32.96 13.09 17.87
CA ASP A 110 33.77 13.65 16.78
C ASP A 110 35.13 14.21 17.29
N ILE A 111 35.09 15.02 18.34
CA ILE A 111 36.31 15.55 18.98
C ILE A 111 37.15 14.41 19.59
N LEU A 112 36.46 13.42 20.19
CA LEU A 112 37.12 12.25 20.76
C LEU A 112 37.80 11.41 19.67
N ALA A 113 37.15 11.13 18.56
CA ALA A 113 37.69 10.39 17.41
C ALA A 113 38.93 11.13 16.84
N MET A 114 38.82 12.45 16.62
CA MET A 114 39.91 13.25 16.11
C MET A 114 41.14 13.22 17.07
N GLN A 115 40.92 13.33 18.38
CA GLN A 115 42.03 13.31 19.35
C GLN A 115 42.71 11.95 19.49
N ILE A 116 41.94 10.83 19.39
CA ILE A 116 42.48 9.48 19.37
C ILE A 116 43.35 9.29 18.14
N LEU A 117 42.87 9.70 16.95
CA LEU A 117 43.68 9.61 15.72
C LEU A 117 44.93 10.48 15.77
N THR A 118 44.84 11.68 16.33
CA THR A 118 45.98 12.58 16.50
C THR A 118 47.01 11.97 17.44
N ASP A 119 46.62 11.37 18.56
CA ASP A 119 47.55 10.70 19.45
C ASP A 119 48.19 9.45 18.84
N LYS A 120 47.40 8.65 18.12
CA LYS A 120 47.83 7.41 17.47
C LYS A 120 48.89 7.67 16.40
N TYR A 121 48.64 8.63 15.52
CA TYR A 121 49.50 8.86 14.35
C TYR A 121 50.56 9.98 14.55
N SER A 122 50.45 10.79 15.62
CA SER A 122 51.46 11.79 15.99
C SER A 122 52.74 11.15 16.54
N LYS A 123 52.66 9.96 17.14
CA LYS A 123 53.80 9.24 17.76
C LYS A 123 54.65 8.45 16.74
N ASP A 124 54.04 8.08 15.57
CA ASP A 124 54.71 7.29 14.55
C ASP A 124 55.20 8.17 13.40
N ASN A 125 56.31 8.85 13.57
CA ASN A 125 56.96 9.71 12.57
C ASN A 125 57.51 8.92 11.34
N LYS A 126 57.20 7.63 11.15
CA LYS A 126 57.82 6.79 10.10
C LYS A 126 56.90 5.86 9.30
N LYS A 127 55.63 5.79 9.58
CA LYS A 127 54.70 4.91 8.83
C LYS A 127 53.31 5.53 8.73
N ASN A 128 53.06 6.41 7.80
CA ASN A 128 51.83 6.46 7.02
C ASN A 128 51.48 7.84 6.48
N THR A 129 51.77 8.01 5.23
CA THR A 129 51.28 9.08 4.34
C THR A 129 49.83 8.81 3.87
N GLU A 130 49.14 7.77 4.40
CA GLU A 130 47.82 7.35 3.89
C GLU A 130 46.63 7.97 4.63
N PHE A 131 46.79 8.46 5.87
CA PHE A 131 45.71 9.10 6.61
C PHE A 131 45.96 10.60 6.75
N ASP A 132 45.09 11.42 6.11
CA ASP A 132 45.17 12.89 6.20
C ASP A 132 44.47 13.40 7.45
N ILE A 133 45.23 13.42 8.56
CA ILE A 133 44.74 13.97 9.85
C ILE A 133 44.42 15.46 9.74
N SER A 134 45.14 16.19 8.87
CA SER A 134 44.90 17.62 8.66
C SER A 134 43.55 17.84 7.98
N GLY A 135 43.14 16.97 7.09
CA GLY A 135 41.84 16.95 6.46
C GLY A 135 40.71 16.66 7.46
N VAL A 136 40.92 15.70 8.36
CA VAL A 136 39.93 15.40 9.44
C VAL A 136 39.74 16.60 10.34
N LYS A 137 40.84 17.28 10.75
CA LYS A 137 40.78 18.48 11.57
C LYS A 137 40.10 19.64 10.87
N ALA A 138 40.34 19.83 9.57
CA ALA A 138 39.71 20.86 8.78
C ALA A 138 38.17 20.59 8.65
N ASN A 139 37.77 19.35 8.40
CA ASN A 139 36.36 18.96 8.32
C ASN A 139 35.64 19.15 9.68
N LEU A 140 36.28 18.78 10.80
CA LEU A 140 35.75 19.03 12.13
C LEU A 140 35.48 20.52 12.35
N MET A 141 36.45 21.40 12.00
CA MET A 141 36.28 22.84 12.15
C MET A 141 35.11 23.38 11.32
N LEU A 142 34.96 22.92 10.09
CA LEU A 142 33.84 23.29 9.20
C LEU A 142 32.49 22.84 9.74
N GLU A 143 32.39 21.65 10.36
CA GLU A 143 31.16 21.17 11.00
C GLU A 143 30.84 21.95 12.27
N LYS A 144 31.85 22.29 13.10
CA LYS A 144 31.66 23.03 14.31
C LYS A 144 31.32 24.51 14.12
N GLU A 145 31.74 25.15 13.03
CA GLU A 145 31.28 26.51 12.66
C GLU A 145 29.76 26.53 12.43
N LYS A 146 29.15 25.39 12.11
CA LYS A 146 27.70 25.26 11.88
C LYS A 146 26.93 24.84 13.11
N ASN A 147 27.48 23.94 13.93
CA ASN A 147 26.75 23.30 15.04
C ASN A 147 27.64 23.08 16.26
N ASN A 148 27.40 23.81 17.36
CA ASN A 148 28.06 23.62 18.65
C ASN A 148 27.23 22.73 19.59
N ILE A 149 27.90 21.85 20.36
CA ILE A 149 27.27 20.90 21.28
C ILE A 149 27.14 21.50 22.65
N MET A 150 25.91 21.93 22.98
CA MET A 150 25.60 22.62 24.24
C MET A 150 24.89 21.75 25.29
N THR A 151 24.31 20.61 24.87
CA THR A 151 23.56 19.68 25.75
C THR A 151 24.13 18.27 25.69
N SER A 152 23.88 17.45 26.73
CA SER A 152 24.38 16.06 26.79
C SER A 152 23.75 15.15 25.70
N SER A 153 22.54 15.45 25.30
CA SER A 153 21.75 14.67 24.26
C SER A 153 21.89 15.21 22.85
N ALA A 154 22.79 16.20 22.62
CA ALA A 154 22.88 16.85 21.30
C ALA A 154 23.35 15.91 20.18
N GLU A 155 24.15 14.90 20.47
CA GLU A 155 24.59 13.88 19.50
C GLU A 155 23.50 12.91 19.11
N ASP A 156 22.63 12.53 20.06
CA ASP A 156 21.50 11.63 19.78
C ASP A 156 20.46 12.30 18.87
N ASN A 157 20.32 13.63 18.99
CA ASN A 157 19.40 14.41 18.16
C ASN A 157 19.84 14.51 16.68
N ASP A 158 21.14 14.53 16.38
CA ASP A 158 21.65 14.65 15.00
C ASP A 158 21.64 13.31 14.26
N SER A 159 21.80 12.18 14.96
CA SER A 159 21.67 10.83 14.37
C SER A 159 20.21 10.39 14.24
N SER A 160 19.30 10.89 15.09
CA SER A 160 17.89 10.49 15.13
C SER A 160 17.03 11.15 14.06
N LEU A 161 17.45 12.26 13.45
CA LEU A 161 16.67 12.97 12.46
C LEU A 161 16.46 12.18 11.17
N SER A 162 17.47 11.43 10.73
CA SER A 162 17.38 10.53 9.57
C SER A 162 16.44 9.32 9.82
N GLU A 163 16.10 9.03 11.08
CA GLU A 163 15.17 7.95 11.45
C GLU A 163 13.71 8.38 11.28
N TYR A 164 13.41 9.70 11.34
CA TYR A 164 12.03 10.22 11.26
C TYR A 164 11.70 10.85 9.91
N LEU A 165 12.68 11.01 9.02
CA LEU A 165 12.55 11.63 7.72
C LEU A 165 12.99 10.68 6.61
N ILE A 166 12.10 10.46 5.66
CA ILE A 166 12.38 9.67 4.45
C ILE A 166 12.68 10.65 3.30
N ASP A 167 13.85 10.55 2.69
CA ASP A 167 14.23 11.37 1.54
C ASP A 167 13.66 10.78 0.25
N ILE A 168 12.50 11.32 -0.20
CA ILE A 168 11.83 10.91 -1.43
C ILE A 168 12.68 11.28 -2.66
N THR A 169 13.38 12.42 -2.62
CA THR A 169 14.22 12.87 -3.74
C THR A 169 15.38 11.91 -3.96
N LYS A 170 15.99 11.42 -2.88
CA LYS A 170 17.05 10.40 -2.98
C LYS A 170 16.52 9.07 -3.50
N GLN A 171 15.32 8.64 -3.07
CA GLN A 171 14.68 7.43 -3.61
C GLN A 171 14.40 7.57 -5.11
N ALA A 172 13.96 8.76 -5.56
CA ALA A 172 13.80 9.06 -6.97
C ALA A 172 15.15 9.03 -7.74
N GLU A 173 16.22 9.51 -7.12
CA GLU A 173 17.56 9.46 -7.69
C GLU A 173 18.07 8.01 -7.85
N GLU A 174 17.77 7.18 -6.86
CA GLU A 174 18.09 5.75 -6.87
C GLU A 174 17.18 4.92 -7.80
N GLY A 175 16.15 5.54 -8.42
CA GLY A 175 15.20 4.86 -9.30
C GLY A 175 14.21 3.92 -8.60
N LYS A 176 14.05 4.07 -7.28
CA LYS A 176 13.17 3.21 -6.47
C LYS A 176 11.69 3.59 -6.58
N LEU A 177 11.38 4.79 -7.08
CA LEU A 177 10.00 5.27 -7.20
C LEU A 177 9.35 4.76 -8.48
N ASP A 178 8.03 4.63 -8.43
CA ASP A 178 7.23 4.28 -9.59
C ASP A 178 7.10 5.44 -10.59
N PRO A 179 6.98 5.16 -11.90
CA PRO A 179 6.73 6.20 -12.88
C PRO A 179 5.34 6.81 -12.68
N VAL A 180 5.26 8.13 -12.60
CA VAL A 180 4.00 8.84 -12.41
C VAL A 180 3.42 9.24 -13.76
N ILE A 181 2.22 8.75 -14.06
CA ILE A 181 1.55 8.92 -15.34
C ILE A 181 0.21 9.62 -15.14
N GLY A 182 -0.11 10.58 -16.02
CA GLY A 182 -1.43 11.21 -16.07
C GLY A 182 -1.72 12.21 -14.96
N ARG A 183 -0.71 12.67 -14.20
CA ARG A 183 -0.86 13.64 -13.09
C ARG A 183 -0.15 14.98 -13.34
N ASP A 184 0.08 15.32 -14.59
CA ASP A 184 0.84 16.52 -14.96
C ASP A 184 0.19 17.82 -14.49
N THR A 185 -1.13 17.91 -14.54
CA THR A 185 -1.90 19.09 -14.14
C THR A 185 -1.82 19.33 -12.64
N GLU A 186 -1.95 18.29 -11.85
CA GLU A 186 -1.90 18.35 -10.39
C GLU A 186 -0.48 18.65 -9.90
N ILE A 187 0.54 18.02 -10.51
CA ILE A 187 1.94 18.32 -10.20
C ILE A 187 2.27 19.77 -10.54
N ARG A 188 1.87 20.28 -11.72
CA ARG A 188 2.06 21.67 -12.10
C ARG A 188 1.34 22.63 -11.14
N ARG A 189 0.14 22.26 -10.70
CA ARG A 189 -0.61 23.06 -9.72
C ARG A 189 0.09 23.09 -8.37
N THR A 190 0.62 21.96 -7.92
CA THR A 190 1.42 21.87 -6.68
C THR A 190 2.68 22.73 -6.77
N ILE A 191 3.42 22.67 -7.88
CA ILE A 191 4.57 23.54 -8.16
C ILE A 191 4.18 25.02 -8.12
N GLN A 192 3.07 25.38 -8.77
CA GLN A 192 2.57 26.75 -8.79
C GLN A 192 2.24 27.27 -7.39
N VAL A 193 1.63 26.43 -6.54
CA VAL A 193 1.31 26.78 -5.15
C VAL A 193 2.58 26.99 -4.33
N LEU A 194 3.56 26.11 -4.43
CA LEU A 194 4.84 26.20 -3.72
C LEU A 194 5.61 27.50 -4.02
N GLN A 195 5.39 28.09 -5.21
CA GLN A 195 6.06 29.34 -5.62
C GLN A 195 5.29 30.62 -5.22
N ARG A 196 4.14 30.51 -4.57
CA ARG A 196 3.37 31.68 -4.15
C ARG A 196 4.04 32.39 -2.98
N ARG A 197 3.85 33.68 -2.86
CA ARG A 197 4.32 34.48 -1.72
C ARG A 197 3.55 34.19 -0.43
N THR A 198 2.28 33.86 -0.55
CA THR A 198 1.36 33.54 0.56
C THR A 198 0.52 32.34 0.17
N LYS A 199 0.06 31.55 1.14
CA LYS A 199 -0.63 30.27 0.91
C LYS A 199 0.20 29.33 0.01
N ASN A 200 1.50 29.24 0.32
CA ASN A 200 2.48 28.50 -0.45
C ASN A 200 2.62 27.02 -0.02
N ASN A 201 1.78 26.56 0.89
CA ASN A 201 1.74 25.17 1.30
C ASN A 201 0.54 24.47 0.64
N PRO A 202 0.74 23.61 -0.36
CA PRO A 202 -0.34 22.84 -0.98
C PRO A 202 -0.83 21.74 -0.04
N VAL A 203 -2.14 21.52 -0.03
CA VAL A 203 -2.75 20.30 0.54
C VAL A 203 -3.42 19.52 -0.57
N LEU A 204 -2.97 18.31 -0.80
CA LEU A 204 -3.53 17.37 -1.74
C LEU A 204 -4.78 16.74 -1.12
N ILE A 205 -5.94 17.05 -1.66
CA ILE A 205 -7.23 16.60 -1.14
C ILE A 205 -7.85 15.64 -2.14
N GLY A 206 -8.14 14.44 -1.70
CA GLY A 206 -8.79 13.41 -2.53
C GLY A 206 -9.12 12.17 -1.74
N GLU A 207 -9.97 11.35 -2.30
CA GLU A 207 -10.36 10.07 -1.71
C GLU A 207 -9.15 9.14 -1.49
N PRO A 208 -9.25 8.14 -0.59
CA PRO A 208 -8.20 7.12 -0.44
C PRO A 208 -7.97 6.38 -1.76
N GLY A 209 -6.70 6.08 -2.09
CA GLY A 209 -6.35 5.30 -3.28
C GLY A 209 -6.39 6.05 -4.62
N VAL A 210 -6.62 7.39 -4.65
CA VAL A 210 -6.58 8.15 -5.91
C VAL A 210 -5.18 8.54 -6.37
N GLY A 211 -4.13 8.23 -5.60
CA GLY A 211 -2.74 8.50 -5.96
C GLY A 211 -2.21 9.85 -5.48
N LYS A 212 -2.59 10.31 -4.26
CA LYS A 212 -2.05 11.55 -3.66
C LYS A 212 -0.53 11.52 -3.49
N THR A 213 0.00 10.40 -2.99
CA THR A 213 1.44 10.20 -2.77
C THR A 213 2.22 10.18 -4.07
N ALA A 214 1.66 9.59 -5.15
CA ALA A 214 2.26 9.57 -6.48
C ALA A 214 2.57 10.98 -7.02
N ILE A 215 1.76 12.00 -6.67
CA ILE A 215 2.03 13.39 -7.08
C ILE A 215 3.32 13.91 -6.48
N ILE A 216 3.63 13.52 -5.24
CA ILE A 216 4.87 13.91 -4.55
C ILE A 216 6.06 13.18 -5.15
N GLU A 217 5.91 11.91 -5.47
CA GLU A 217 6.91 11.12 -6.17
C GLU A 217 7.22 11.70 -7.56
N GLY A 218 6.17 12.06 -8.31
CA GLY A 218 6.32 12.74 -9.60
C GLY A 218 6.97 14.12 -9.49
N LEU A 219 6.69 14.87 -8.41
CA LEU A 219 7.37 16.13 -8.14
C LEU A 219 8.86 15.90 -7.85
N ALA A 220 9.20 14.88 -7.05
CA ALA A 220 10.60 14.51 -6.77
C ALA A 220 11.35 14.13 -8.07
N GLN A 221 10.74 13.32 -8.93
CA GLN A 221 11.30 12.96 -10.24
C GLN A 221 11.57 14.20 -11.10
N ARG A 222 10.63 15.16 -11.14
CA ARG A 222 10.83 16.43 -11.89
C ARG A 222 11.92 17.31 -11.30
N ILE A 223 12.08 17.35 -9.97
CA ILE A 223 13.16 18.08 -9.31
C ILE A 223 14.53 17.52 -9.77
N ILE A 224 14.68 16.20 -9.72
CA ILE A 224 15.92 15.54 -10.13
C ILE A 224 16.22 15.77 -11.61
N ASN A 225 15.20 15.68 -12.46
CA ASN A 225 15.33 15.92 -13.90
C ASN A 225 15.51 17.41 -14.24
N LYS A 226 15.49 18.31 -13.22
CA LYS A 226 15.56 19.77 -13.37
C LYS A 226 14.43 20.36 -14.23
N GLU A 227 13.29 19.68 -14.29
CA GLU A 227 12.07 20.07 -15.02
C GLU A 227 11.16 20.96 -14.17
N VAL A 228 11.71 21.62 -13.19
CA VAL A 228 11.03 22.55 -12.28
C VAL A 228 11.63 23.95 -12.37
N PRO A 229 10.89 25.01 -11.98
CA PRO A 229 11.43 26.37 -11.93
C PRO A 229 12.65 26.49 -11.03
N SER A 230 13.51 27.50 -11.29
CA SER A 230 14.82 27.68 -10.63
C SER A 230 14.76 27.64 -9.11
N GLY A 231 13.70 28.14 -8.48
CA GLY A 231 13.54 28.13 -7.02
C GLY A 231 13.28 26.76 -6.39
N LEU A 232 13.05 25.73 -7.21
CA LEU A 232 12.77 24.35 -6.74
C LEU A 232 13.84 23.33 -7.17
N LYS A 233 14.80 23.73 -8.03
CA LYS A 233 15.78 22.79 -8.64
C LYS A 233 16.69 22.11 -7.64
N ASP A 234 17.01 22.78 -6.54
CA ASP A 234 17.93 22.29 -5.51
C ASP A 234 17.22 21.91 -4.22
N LYS A 235 15.89 21.79 -4.27
CA LYS A 235 15.05 21.39 -3.14
C LYS A 235 15.03 19.87 -3.00
N THR A 236 14.98 19.41 -1.77
CA THR A 236 14.83 17.99 -1.40
C THR A 236 13.49 17.81 -0.70
N ILE A 237 12.73 16.80 -1.10
CA ILE A 237 11.44 16.46 -0.47
C ILE A 237 11.69 15.43 0.61
N MET A 238 11.38 15.80 1.85
CA MET A 238 11.49 14.95 3.02
C MET A 238 10.09 14.56 3.50
N GLN A 239 9.78 13.28 3.53
CA GLN A 239 8.53 12.76 4.10
C GLN A 239 8.71 12.51 5.60
N LEU A 240 7.75 13.01 6.38
CA LEU A 240 7.69 12.76 7.81
C LEU A 240 7.10 11.39 8.10
N ASP A 241 7.85 10.53 8.78
CA ASP A 241 7.37 9.24 9.27
C ASP A 241 6.75 9.41 10.67
N LEU A 242 5.43 9.51 10.70
CA LEU A 242 4.67 9.64 11.95
C LEU A 242 4.73 8.37 12.80
N ALA A 243 4.82 7.20 12.16
CA ALA A 243 4.89 5.93 12.89
C ALA A 243 6.23 5.80 13.63
N ALA A 244 7.34 6.17 12.98
CA ALA A 244 8.65 6.19 13.59
C ALA A 244 8.73 7.22 14.75
N LEU A 245 8.10 8.40 14.62
CA LEU A 245 8.04 9.39 15.68
C LEU A 245 7.29 8.90 16.93
N LEU A 246 6.24 8.11 16.75
CA LEU A 246 5.43 7.53 17.82
C LEU A 246 6.07 6.29 18.44
N ALA A 247 6.86 5.53 17.66
CA ALA A 247 7.49 4.30 18.10
C ALA A 247 8.45 4.57 19.29
N GLY A 248 8.28 3.82 20.38
CA GLY A 248 9.14 3.91 21.56
C GLY A 248 8.93 5.15 22.45
N SER A 249 8.02 6.09 22.10
CA SER A 249 7.66 7.18 23.00
C SER A 249 6.76 6.66 24.13
N LYS A 250 7.26 6.62 25.34
CA LYS A 250 6.49 6.21 26.54
C LYS A 250 5.65 7.34 27.10
N PHE A 251 6.05 8.57 26.84
CA PHE A 251 5.40 9.79 27.34
C PHE A 251 5.15 10.76 26.19
N ARG A 252 4.09 11.55 26.34
CA ARG A 252 3.73 12.64 25.41
C ARG A 252 4.90 13.61 25.13
N GLY A 253 5.71 13.90 26.14
CA GLY A 253 6.85 14.80 26.04
C GLY A 253 7.94 14.32 25.07
N ASP A 254 8.16 13.01 24.98
CA ASP A 254 9.17 12.42 24.07
C ASP A 254 8.82 12.67 22.61
N PHE A 255 7.55 12.47 22.23
CA PHE A 255 7.06 12.77 20.88
C PHE A 255 7.17 14.27 20.54
N GLU A 256 6.75 15.12 21.49
CA GLU A 256 6.82 16.58 21.33
C GLU A 256 8.26 17.06 21.12
N GLU A 257 9.22 16.50 21.84
CA GLU A 257 10.65 16.84 21.73
C GLU A 257 11.24 16.39 20.39
N ARG A 258 10.91 15.15 19.94
CA ARG A 258 11.33 14.63 18.65
C ARG A 258 10.79 15.47 17.49
N LEU A 259 9.49 15.74 17.48
CA LEU A 259 8.86 16.57 16.44
C LEU A 259 9.46 17.99 16.43
N LYS A 260 9.72 18.55 17.59
CA LYS A 260 10.33 19.88 17.72
C LYS A 260 11.77 19.92 17.17
N SER A 261 12.54 18.87 17.34
CA SER A 261 13.89 18.76 16.78
C SER A 261 13.83 18.63 15.25
N VAL A 262 12.90 17.83 14.70
CA VAL A 262 12.69 17.71 13.25
C VAL A 262 12.29 19.07 12.64
N ILE A 263 11.32 19.77 13.23
CA ILE A 263 10.88 21.09 12.73
C ILE A 263 12.04 22.09 12.74
N LYS A 264 12.80 22.17 13.83
CA LYS A 264 13.95 23.08 13.93
C LYS A 264 15.02 22.83 12.87
N GLU A 265 15.27 21.57 12.55
CA GLU A 265 16.26 21.22 11.51
C GLU A 265 15.76 21.62 10.11
N ILE A 266 14.48 21.40 9.83
CA ILE A 266 13.88 21.85 8.57
C ILE A 266 13.87 23.38 8.50
N GLU A 267 13.57 24.09 9.59
CA GLU A 267 13.63 25.58 9.66
C GLU A 267 15.05 26.10 9.39
N LYS A 268 16.09 25.47 9.94
CA LYS A 268 17.50 25.86 9.65
C LYS A 268 17.88 25.68 8.19
N ASN A 269 17.28 24.72 7.51
CA ASN A 269 17.54 24.37 6.10
C ASN A 269 16.33 24.65 5.20
N ASN A 270 15.51 25.64 5.51
CA ASN A 270 14.28 25.98 4.80
C ASN A 270 14.47 26.19 3.29
N ASP A 271 15.63 26.74 2.92
CA ASP A 271 15.98 26.93 1.50
C ASP A 271 16.24 25.63 0.75
N LYS A 272 16.42 24.51 1.47
CA LYS A 272 16.77 23.22 0.89
C LYS A 272 15.63 22.20 0.96
N TYR A 273 14.86 22.18 2.05
CA TYR A 273 13.89 21.11 2.32
C TYR A 273 12.45 21.55 2.05
N ILE A 274 11.65 20.58 1.54
CA ILE A 274 10.19 20.64 1.47
C ILE A 274 9.69 19.45 2.30
N LEU A 275 8.91 19.72 3.35
CA LEU A 275 8.34 18.68 4.21
C LEU A 275 7.07 18.13 3.59
N PHE A 276 6.99 16.83 3.38
CA PHE A 276 5.76 16.14 3.02
C PHE A 276 5.17 15.45 4.25
N ILE A 277 3.90 15.69 4.52
CA ILE A 277 3.14 15.07 5.62
C ILE A 277 1.95 14.38 5.00
N ASP A 278 1.99 13.05 4.99
CA ASP A 278 0.82 12.26 4.64
C ASP A 278 -0.14 12.23 5.84
N GLU A 279 -1.43 12.11 5.57
CA GLU A 279 -2.48 12.16 6.61
C GLU A 279 -2.33 13.36 7.57
N ILE A 280 -2.13 14.57 7.02
CA ILE A 280 -1.87 15.79 7.83
C ILE A 280 -2.94 16.03 8.92
N HIS A 281 -4.14 15.50 8.75
CA HIS A 281 -5.24 15.58 9.71
C HIS A 281 -4.90 14.92 11.04
N THR A 282 -4.05 13.89 11.05
CA THR A 282 -3.61 13.20 12.28
C THR A 282 -2.80 14.10 13.18
N MET A 283 -2.06 15.05 12.61
CA MET A 283 -1.26 16.02 13.35
C MET A 283 -2.09 17.22 13.84
N VAL A 284 -3.15 17.58 13.11
CA VAL A 284 -3.93 18.82 13.37
C VAL A 284 -5.16 18.54 14.22
N GLY A 285 -5.76 17.35 14.12
CA GLY A 285 -7.04 16.99 14.74
C GLY A 285 -6.96 16.38 16.13
N ALA A 286 -5.79 16.00 16.56
CA ALA A 286 -5.57 15.20 17.76
C ALA A 286 -5.88 15.90 19.11
N GLY A 287 -6.20 17.21 19.12
CA GLY A 287 -6.40 18.00 20.35
C GLY A 287 -7.78 17.87 21.03
N LYS A 288 -8.73 17.08 20.54
CA LYS A 288 -10.10 17.04 21.07
C LYS A 288 -10.41 15.90 22.04
N ALA A 289 -9.62 14.85 22.08
CA ALA A 289 -9.74 13.78 23.07
C ALA A 289 -8.76 14.00 24.23
N GLU A 290 -9.19 13.85 25.47
CA GLU A 290 -8.30 13.88 26.64
C GLU A 290 -7.16 12.87 26.44
N GLY A 291 -5.92 13.38 26.25
CA GLY A 291 -4.73 12.57 26.01
C GLY A 291 -4.22 12.53 24.56
N SER A 292 -4.86 13.20 23.60
CA SER A 292 -4.42 13.19 22.21
C SER A 292 -3.26 14.17 21.96
N LEU A 293 -2.41 13.79 21.01
CA LEU A 293 -1.19 14.53 20.60
C LEU A 293 -1.56 15.79 19.83
N ASP A 294 -1.27 16.97 20.34
CA ASP A 294 -1.51 18.24 19.63
C ASP A 294 -0.25 18.72 18.89
N ALA A 295 0.14 17.97 17.88
CA ALA A 295 1.26 18.32 17.01
C ALA A 295 0.98 19.57 16.15
N GLY A 296 -0.30 19.87 15.93
CA GLY A 296 -0.72 21.06 15.17
C GLY A 296 -0.23 22.35 15.79
N ASN A 297 -0.24 22.49 17.12
CA ASN A 297 0.24 23.68 17.79
C ASN A 297 1.76 23.91 17.66
N MET A 298 2.52 22.86 17.33
CA MET A 298 3.97 22.98 17.07
C MET A 298 4.27 23.42 15.63
N LEU A 299 3.47 22.97 14.66
CA LEU A 299 3.62 23.37 13.25
C LEU A 299 3.11 24.78 12.99
N LYS A 300 2.06 25.23 13.70
CA LYS A 300 1.43 26.54 13.48
C LYS A 300 2.43 27.72 13.50
N PRO A 301 3.36 27.84 14.45
CA PRO A 301 4.30 28.97 14.46
C PRO A 301 5.24 28.98 13.25
N ALA A 302 5.80 27.84 12.87
CA ALA A 302 6.69 27.67 11.72
C ALA A 302 5.98 27.98 10.39
N LEU A 303 4.77 27.46 10.22
CA LEU A 303 3.90 27.76 9.06
C LEU A 303 3.47 29.25 9.04
N ALA A 304 3.21 29.84 10.22
CA ALA A 304 2.78 31.23 10.32
C ALA A 304 3.89 32.22 9.92
N ARG A 305 5.14 31.93 10.29
CA ARG A 305 6.30 32.74 9.90
C ARG A 305 6.74 32.53 8.46
N GLY A 306 6.25 31.46 7.78
CA GLY A 306 6.70 31.08 6.43
C GLY A 306 8.08 30.44 6.41
N GLU A 307 8.55 29.96 7.56
CA GLU A 307 9.84 29.29 7.74
C GLU A 307 9.78 27.79 7.41
N LEU A 308 8.58 27.28 7.13
CA LEU A 308 8.35 25.88 6.76
C LEU A 308 7.61 25.79 5.44
N HIS A 309 8.21 25.14 4.45
CA HIS A 309 7.53 24.71 3.23
C HIS A 309 7.00 23.29 3.43
N CYS A 310 5.68 23.16 3.40
CA CYS A 310 5.00 21.89 3.67
C CYS A 310 4.02 21.53 2.56
N ILE A 311 3.96 20.25 2.21
CA ILE A 311 2.92 19.66 1.38
C ILE A 311 2.16 18.68 2.28
N GLY A 312 0.84 18.85 2.41
CA GLY A 312 -0.02 17.92 3.14
C GLY A 312 -0.80 17.02 2.18
N ALA A 313 -1.18 15.82 2.62
CA ALA A 313 -2.17 15.00 1.95
C ALA A 313 -3.25 14.58 2.95
N THR A 314 -4.53 14.56 2.52
CA THR A 314 -5.68 14.19 3.35
C THR A 314 -6.92 13.93 2.49
N THR A 315 -8.01 13.47 3.08
CA THR A 315 -9.33 13.41 2.45
C THR A 315 -10.08 14.76 2.59
N LEU A 316 -11.18 14.91 1.84
CA LEU A 316 -11.97 16.14 1.90
C LEU A 316 -12.65 16.34 3.25
N ASP A 317 -13.19 15.26 3.81
CA ASP A 317 -13.92 15.30 5.08
C ASP A 317 -12.96 15.57 6.24
N GLU A 318 -11.81 14.88 6.28
CA GLU A 318 -10.76 15.11 7.28
C GLU A 318 -10.20 16.53 7.22
N PHE A 319 -10.05 17.08 6.00
CA PHE A 319 -9.63 18.47 5.81
C PHE A 319 -10.64 19.45 6.40
N ARG A 320 -11.94 19.25 6.12
CA ARG A 320 -13.02 20.08 6.68
C ARG A 320 -13.10 20.01 8.19
N GLU A 321 -12.95 18.80 8.73
CA GLU A 321 -13.07 18.59 10.17
C GLU A 321 -11.91 19.13 10.99
N ASN A 322 -10.69 19.02 10.48
CA ASN A 322 -9.48 19.27 11.23
C ASN A 322 -8.73 20.55 10.80
N VAL A 323 -8.61 20.81 9.51
CA VAL A 323 -7.78 21.92 9.00
C VAL A 323 -8.61 23.18 8.76
N GLU A 324 -9.79 23.06 8.15
CA GLU A 324 -10.64 24.20 7.78
C GLU A 324 -11.26 24.89 8.99
N LYS A 325 -11.47 24.16 10.09
CA LYS A 325 -11.96 24.72 11.36
C LYS A 325 -10.91 25.59 12.09
N ASP A 326 -9.65 25.49 11.68
CA ASP A 326 -8.57 26.31 12.25
C ASP A 326 -8.19 27.46 11.30
N PRO A 327 -8.58 28.72 11.61
CA PRO A 327 -8.34 29.86 10.72
C PRO A 327 -6.87 30.16 10.48
N ALA A 328 -5.96 29.74 11.37
CA ALA A 328 -4.53 29.95 11.23
C ALA A 328 -3.93 29.02 10.18
N LEU A 329 -4.38 27.78 10.11
CA LEU A 329 -3.96 26.81 9.13
C LEU A 329 -4.63 27.04 7.77
N GLU A 330 -5.94 27.32 7.74
CA GLU A 330 -6.69 27.59 6.51
C GLU A 330 -6.06 28.74 5.68
N ARG A 331 -5.55 29.77 6.35
CA ARG A 331 -4.89 30.91 5.68
C ARG A 331 -3.52 30.57 5.10
N ARG A 332 -2.92 29.43 5.47
CA ARG A 332 -1.58 29.02 5.05
C ARG A 332 -1.58 27.90 4.01
N PHE A 333 -2.61 27.09 4.01
CA PHE A 333 -2.76 25.99 3.07
C PHE A 333 -3.59 26.37 1.84
N GLN A 334 -3.21 25.85 0.69
CA GLN A 334 -3.94 25.94 -0.55
C GLN A 334 -4.42 24.56 -1.00
N LYS A 335 -5.71 24.40 -1.16
CA LYS A 335 -6.32 23.15 -1.63
C LYS A 335 -5.88 22.86 -3.07
N VAL A 336 -5.46 21.62 -3.31
CA VAL A 336 -5.24 21.00 -4.62
C VAL A 336 -6.09 19.72 -4.64
N ILE A 337 -7.17 19.76 -5.41
CA ILE A 337 -8.12 18.64 -5.48
C ILE A 337 -7.54 17.58 -6.40
N ILE A 338 -7.57 16.33 -5.95
CA ILE A 338 -7.12 15.16 -6.69
C ILE A 338 -8.34 14.28 -6.91
N GLU A 339 -8.78 14.24 -8.16
CA GLU A 339 -9.92 13.42 -8.55
C GLU A 339 -9.49 11.99 -8.91
N GLN A 340 -10.43 11.08 -8.83
CA GLN A 340 -10.26 9.71 -9.31
C GLN A 340 -9.99 9.75 -10.82
N PRO A 341 -8.95 9.05 -11.34
CA PRO A 341 -8.68 8.98 -12.77
C PRO A 341 -9.80 8.23 -13.50
N SER A 342 -10.00 8.58 -14.76
CA SER A 342 -10.86 7.85 -15.67
C SER A 342 -10.35 6.42 -15.94
N GLN A 343 -11.19 5.56 -16.55
CA GLN A 343 -10.76 4.23 -16.93
C GLN A 343 -9.59 4.24 -17.93
N ASP A 344 -9.62 5.15 -18.90
CA ASP A 344 -8.55 5.28 -19.91
C ASP A 344 -7.23 5.76 -19.29
N GLU A 345 -7.28 6.72 -18.38
CA GLU A 345 -6.11 7.15 -17.63
C GLU A 345 -5.58 6.02 -16.73
N THR A 346 -6.45 5.25 -16.09
CA THR A 346 -6.05 4.11 -15.27
C THR A 346 -5.36 3.02 -16.10
N ILE A 347 -5.86 2.73 -17.30
CA ILE A 347 -5.21 1.80 -18.24
C ILE A 347 -3.82 2.31 -18.62
N ALA A 348 -3.65 3.62 -18.85
CA ALA A 348 -2.36 4.20 -19.14
C ALA A 348 -1.40 4.08 -17.95
N ILE A 349 -1.88 4.32 -16.71
CA ILE A 349 -1.11 4.14 -15.47
C ILE A 349 -0.65 2.69 -15.34
N LEU A 350 -1.56 1.73 -15.47
CA LEU A 350 -1.25 0.30 -15.36
C LEU A 350 -0.25 -0.17 -16.43
N ARG A 351 -0.36 0.35 -17.67
CA ARG A 351 0.62 0.07 -18.73
C ARG A 351 2.01 0.58 -18.37
N GLY A 352 2.11 1.73 -17.72
CA GLY A 352 3.38 2.28 -17.27
C GLY A 352 3.98 1.53 -16.07
N LEU A 353 3.14 0.97 -15.21
CA LEU A 353 3.58 0.16 -14.07
C LEU A 353 3.87 -1.30 -14.45
N LYS A 354 3.35 -1.75 -15.59
CA LYS A 354 3.41 -3.15 -16.05
C LYS A 354 4.79 -3.77 -15.94
N GLU A 355 5.82 -3.10 -16.47
CA GLU A 355 7.19 -3.65 -16.52
C GLU A 355 7.74 -3.89 -15.10
N LYS A 356 7.49 -2.98 -14.15
CA LYS A 356 7.91 -3.14 -12.75
C LYS A 356 7.22 -4.32 -12.06
N TYR A 357 5.92 -4.48 -12.26
CA TYR A 357 5.19 -5.63 -11.71
C TYR A 357 5.61 -6.95 -12.37
N GLU A 358 5.87 -6.96 -13.68
CA GLU A 358 6.41 -8.14 -14.39
C GLU A 358 7.76 -8.58 -13.83
N ILE A 359 8.64 -7.62 -13.51
CA ILE A 359 9.96 -7.90 -12.93
C ILE A 359 9.83 -8.36 -11.48
N HIS A 360 9.00 -7.68 -10.68
CA HIS A 360 8.81 -8.00 -9.27
C HIS A 360 8.28 -9.42 -9.06
N HIS A 361 7.24 -9.80 -9.80
CA HIS A 361 6.61 -11.13 -9.67
C HIS A 361 7.24 -12.17 -10.60
N GLY A 362 8.03 -11.78 -11.58
CA GLY A 362 8.61 -12.71 -12.54
C GLY A 362 7.60 -13.33 -13.49
N VAL A 363 6.49 -12.63 -13.78
CA VAL A 363 5.39 -13.10 -14.64
C VAL A 363 5.08 -12.08 -15.71
N SER A 364 4.50 -12.50 -16.83
CA SER A 364 4.09 -11.60 -17.91
C SER A 364 2.67 -11.11 -17.69
N ILE A 365 2.39 -9.83 -17.95
CA ILE A 365 1.06 -9.23 -17.81
C ILE A 365 0.52 -8.90 -19.20
N SER A 366 -0.64 -9.48 -19.57
CA SER A 366 -1.26 -9.18 -20.86
C SER A 366 -1.95 -7.81 -20.86
N ASP A 367 -2.01 -7.15 -22.02
CA ASP A 367 -2.77 -5.89 -22.13
C ASP A 367 -4.28 -6.10 -21.89
N SER A 368 -4.80 -7.26 -22.28
CA SER A 368 -6.18 -7.64 -22.00
C SER A 368 -6.48 -7.77 -20.51
N SER A 369 -5.52 -8.25 -19.70
CA SER A 369 -5.68 -8.31 -18.24
C SER A 369 -5.69 -6.91 -17.60
N ILE A 370 -4.93 -5.96 -18.11
CA ILE A 370 -4.93 -4.56 -17.66
C ILE A 370 -6.30 -3.92 -17.91
N ILE A 371 -6.83 -4.08 -19.13
CA ILE A 371 -8.16 -3.59 -19.50
C ILE A 371 -9.23 -4.28 -18.64
N ALA A 372 -9.12 -5.59 -18.45
CA ALA A 372 -10.05 -6.35 -17.61
C ALA A 372 -9.99 -5.89 -16.14
N ALA A 373 -8.79 -5.69 -15.56
CA ALA A 373 -8.61 -5.22 -14.19
C ALA A 373 -9.29 -3.86 -13.98
N THR A 374 -9.10 -2.92 -14.92
CA THR A 374 -9.74 -1.60 -14.84
C THR A 374 -11.24 -1.70 -14.97
N ARG A 375 -11.75 -2.46 -15.95
CA ARG A 375 -13.19 -2.63 -16.20
C ARG A 375 -13.89 -3.36 -15.05
N LEU A 376 -13.34 -4.48 -14.61
CA LEU A 376 -13.93 -5.31 -13.55
C LEU A 376 -13.87 -4.62 -12.19
N SER A 377 -12.75 -3.95 -11.85
CA SER A 377 -12.65 -3.19 -10.61
C SER A 377 -13.65 -2.03 -10.58
N THR A 378 -13.82 -1.31 -11.68
CA THR A 378 -14.79 -0.21 -11.75
C THR A 378 -16.21 -0.72 -11.59
N LYS A 379 -16.52 -1.89 -12.17
CA LYS A 379 -17.87 -2.46 -12.17
C LYS A 379 -18.22 -3.15 -10.86
N TYR A 380 -17.31 -3.89 -10.27
CA TYR A 380 -17.61 -4.83 -9.17
C TYR A 380 -17.03 -4.41 -7.81
N ILE A 381 -16.06 -3.49 -7.76
CA ILE A 381 -15.44 -3.01 -6.53
C ILE A 381 -15.80 -1.53 -6.36
N THR A 382 -16.81 -1.25 -5.52
CA THR A 382 -17.37 0.11 -5.35
C THR A 382 -16.86 0.82 -4.10
N ASP A 383 -16.27 0.09 -3.17
CA ASP A 383 -15.76 0.59 -1.88
C ASP A 383 -14.35 1.18 -1.94
N ARG A 384 -13.69 1.08 -3.10
CA ARG A 384 -12.34 1.60 -3.36
C ARG A 384 -12.30 2.42 -4.63
N ASN A 385 -11.26 3.27 -4.77
CA ASN A 385 -11.10 4.16 -5.91
C ASN A 385 -10.03 3.68 -6.89
N LEU A 386 -10.15 4.13 -8.15
CA LEU A 386 -9.07 4.01 -9.13
C LEU A 386 -7.96 5.03 -8.81
N PRO A 387 -6.68 4.72 -9.12
CA PRO A 387 -6.21 3.51 -9.79
C PRO A 387 -5.94 2.34 -8.83
N ASP A 388 -5.93 2.57 -7.52
CA ASP A 388 -5.50 1.66 -6.46
C ASP A 388 -6.13 0.25 -6.58
N LYS A 389 -7.47 0.16 -6.65
CA LYS A 389 -8.17 -1.12 -6.79
C LYS A 389 -7.80 -1.91 -8.05
N ALA A 390 -7.41 -1.24 -9.14
CA ALA A 390 -7.01 -1.90 -10.36
C ALA A 390 -5.53 -2.34 -10.31
N ILE A 391 -4.69 -1.59 -9.61
CA ILE A 391 -3.30 -1.95 -9.31
C ILE A 391 -3.28 -3.18 -8.43
N ASP A 392 -4.03 -3.19 -7.33
CA ASP A 392 -4.13 -4.33 -6.41
C ASP A 392 -4.60 -5.62 -7.11
N LEU A 393 -5.55 -5.51 -8.04
CA LEU A 393 -5.99 -6.67 -8.83
C LEU A 393 -4.88 -7.25 -9.70
N ILE A 394 -4.08 -6.42 -10.33
CA ILE A 394 -2.94 -6.88 -11.15
C ILE A 394 -1.88 -7.48 -10.24
N ASP A 395 -1.57 -6.84 -9.12
CA ASP A 395 -0.59 -7.29 -8.14
C ASP A 395 -0.96 -8.67 -7.58
N GLU A 396 -2.19 -8.84 -7.09
CA GLU A 396 -2.67 -10.12 -6.57
C GLU A 396 -2.75 -11.20 -7.66
N SER A 397 -3.17 -10.83 -8.87
CA SER A 397 -3.20 -11.77 -10.00
C SER A 397 -1.80 -12.26 -10.38
N ALA A 398 -0.82 -11.38 -10.37
CA ALA A 398 0.58 -11.71 -10.63
C ALA A 398 1.17 -12.57 -9.49
N SER A 399 0.87 -12.23 -8.25
CA SER A 399 1.26 -12.99 -7.06
C SER A 399 0.68 -14.41 -7.08
N LEU A 400 -0.59 -14.58 -7.50
CA LEU A 400 -1.22 -15.89 -7.63
C LEU A 400 -0.47 -16.78 -8.62
N ILE A 401 -0.12 -16.26 -9.80
CA ILE A 401 0.64 -17.02 -10.80
C ILE A 401 2.04 -17.34 -10.27
N ARG A 402 2.70 -16.38 -9.61
CA ARG A 402 4.00 -16.61 -9.01
C ARG A 402 3.96 -17.77 -8.02
N MET A 403 2.93 -17.80 -7.18
CA MET A 403 2.71 -18.90 -6.23
C MET A 403 2.48 -20.24 -6.96
N GLU A 404 1.73 -20.24 -8.08
CA GLU A 404 1.53 -21.45 -8.90
C GLU A 404 2.84 -21.94 -9.54
N ILE A 405 3.72 -21.04 -10.00
CA ILE A 405 5.04 -21.36 -10.56
C ILE A 405 5.97 -21.95 -9.49
N ASP A 406 5.94 -21.39 -8.27
CA ASP A 406 6.81 -21.83 -7.17
C ASP A 406 6.31 -23.10 -6.47
N SER A 407 5.01 -23.38 -6.54
CA SER A 407 4.40 -24.61 -6.01
C SER A 407 4.44 -25.76 -7.01
N LYS A 408 4.34 -26.99 -6.53
CA LYS A 408 4.18 -28.15 -7.40
C LYS A 408 2.84 -28.07 -8.14
N PRO A 409 2.80 -28.31 -9.48
CA PRO A 409 1.56 -28.44 -10.23
C PRO A 409 0.63 -29.52 -9.63
N GLU A 410 -0.67 -29.29 -9.71
CA GLU A 410 -1.70 -30.19 -9.15
C GLU A 410 -1.57 -31.63 -9.67
N ASP A 411 -1.25 -31.78 -10.96
CA ASP A 411 -1.02 -33.08 -11.59
C ASP A 411 0.15 -33.88 -10.93
N LEU A 412 1.24 -33.18 -10.59
CA LEU A 412 2.39 -33.78 -9.90
C LEU A 412 2.07 -34.14 -8.44
N ASP A 413 1.35 -33.26 -7.73
CA ASP A 413 0.95 -33.50 -6.34
C ASP A 413 -0.03 -34.68 -6.24
N GLU A 414 -0.97 -34.78 -7.20
CA GLU A 414 -1.89 -35.92 -7.26
C GLU A 414 -1.17 -37.27 -7.51
N LEU A 415 -0.20 -37.27 -8.42
CA LEU A 415 0.62 -38.44 -8.69
C LEU A 415 1.48 -38.81 -7.47
N GLU A 416 2.07 -37.85 -6.81
CA GLU A 416 2.86 -38.06 -5.59
C GLU A 416 2.01 -38.67 -4.48
N ARG A 417 0.80 -38.17 -4.26
CA ARG A 417 -0.14 -38.75 -3.28
C ARG A 417 -0.51 -40.19 -3.61
N LYS A 418 -0.78 -40.49 -4.91
CA LYS A 418 -1.06 -41.85 -5.35
C LYS A 418 0.13 -42.80 -5.13
N ILE A 419 1.34 -42.31 -5.41
CA ILE A 419 2.58 -43.06 -5.17
C ILE A 419 2.77 -43.33 -3.67
N ILE A 420 2.56 -42.32 -2.82
CA ILE A 420 2.67 -42.48 -1.36
C ILE A 420 1.65 -43.50 -0.84
N THR A 421 0.39 -43.43 -1.30
CA THR A 421 -0.67 -44.35 -0.92
C THR A 421 -0.31 -45.79 -1.27
N LEU A 422 0.15 -46.02 -2.50
CA LEU A 422 0.58 -47.37 -2.94
C LEU A 422 1.82 -47.87 -2.20
N LYS A 423 2.75 -46.97 -1.82
CA LYS A 423 3.90 -47.36 -0.97
C LYS A 423 3.46 -47.83 0.42
N ILE A 424 2.51 -47.11 1.02
CA ILE A 424 1.94 -47.48 2.33
C ILE A 424 1.19 -48.84 2.21
N GLU A 425 0.41 -49.04 1.15
CA GLU A 425 -0.33 -50.27 0.90
C GLU A 425 0.64 -51.45 0.71
N LYS A 426 1.71 -51.28 -0.06
CA LYS A 426 2.79 -52.27 -0.22
C LYS A 426 3.43 -52.63 1.13
N GLU A 427 3.74 -51.66 1.98
CA GLU A 427 4.33 -51.94 3.30
C GLU A 427 3.36 -52.63 4.24
N ALA A 428 2.06 -52.33 4.14
CA ALA A 428 1.02 -53.00 4.92
C ALA A 428 0.89 -54.46 4.52
N LEU A 429 0.84 -54.77 3.22
CA LEU A 429 0.78 -56.13 2.68
C LEU A 429 2.07 -56.93 2.96
N ALA A 430 3.23 -56.31 2.91
CA ALA A 430 4.50 -56.96 3.26
C ALA A 430 4.62 -57.34 4.74
N LYS A 431 3.80 -56.74 5.62
CA LYS A 431 3.72 -57.09 7.05
C LYS A 431 2.61 -58.10 7.39
N SER A 432 1.67 -58.35 6.46
CA SER A 432 0.66 -59.39 6.61
C SER A 432 1.30 -60.78 6.43
N GLN A 433 0.91 -61.76 7.24
CA GLN A 433 1.47 -63.13 7.21
C GLN A 433 0.86 -63.99 6.12
N ASP A 434 0.00 -63.48 5.26
CA ASP A 434 -0.64 -64.20 4.16
C ASP A 434 0.19 -64.09 2.88
N ASP A 435 0.24 -65.13 2.09
CA ASP A 435 1.02 -65.29 0.82
C ASP A 435 0.34 -64.46 -0.32
N GLU A 436 0.32 -63.11 -0.20
CA GLU A 436 -0.26 -62.18 -1.21
C GLU A 436 0.80 -61.69 -2.22
N THR A 437 1.68 -62.55 -2.70
CA THR A 437 2.76 -62.24 -3.65
C THR A 437 2.25 -61.63 -4.96
N GLU A 438 1.11 -62.13 -5.47
CA GLU A 438 0.49 -61.58 -6.72
C GLU A 438 -0.02 -60.15 -6.56
N ALA A 439 -0.61 -59.81 -5.41
CA ALA A 439 -1.07 -58.44 -5.11
C ALA A 439 0.10 -57.44 -4.98
N ILE A 440 1.20 -57.90 -4.37
CA ILE A 440 2.42 -57.09 -4.25
C ILE A 440 3.05 -56.83 -5.63
N ASP A 441 3.07 -57.81 -6.53
CA ASP A 441 3.59 -57.65 -7.88
C ASP A 441 2.74 -56.72 -8.75
N GLU A 442 1.42 -56.72 -8.59
CA GLU A 442 0.54 -55.74 -9.24
C GLU A 442 0.79 -54.32 -8.74
N ILE A 443 0.93 -54.12 -7.42
CA ILE A 443 1.24 -52.82 -6.83
C ILE A 443 2.60 -52.34 -7.32
N LEU A 444 3.61 -53.19 -7.39
CA LEU A 444 4.93 -52.84 -7.90
C LEU A 444 4.91 -52.37 -9.36
N LYS A 445 4.11 -53.01 -10.22
CA LYS A 445 3.91 -52.59 -11.62
C LYS A 445 3.25 -51.22 -11.67
N LYS A 446 2.13 -51.00 -10.95
CA LYS A 446 1.43 -49.71 -10.88
C LYS A 446 2.36 -48.62 -10.33
N LEU A 447 3.13 -48.91 -9.32
CA LEU A 447 4.07 -47.98 -8.70
C LEU A 447 5.19 -47.57 -9.68
N SER A 448 5.79 -48.56 -10.40
CA SER A 448 6.80 -48.30 -11.44
C SER A 448 6.27 -47.40 -12.57
N ASP A 449 5.02 -47.60 -13.02
CA ASP A 449 4.41 -46.82 -14.09
C ASP A 449 4.08 -45.39 -13.63
N LEU A 450 3.59 -45.22 -12.40
CA LEU A 450 3.33 -43.92 -11.82
C LEU A 450 4.62 -43.13 -11.51
N GLU A 451 5.66 -43.80 -10.98
CA GLU A 451 6.97 -43.19 -10.75
C GLU A 451 7.64 -42.74 -12.08
N LYS A 452 7.49 -43.50 -13.15
CA LYS A 452 7.97 -43.08 -14.48
C LYS A 452 7.27 -41.81 -14.94
N LYS A 453 5.92 -41.78 -14.87
CA LYS A 453 5.12 -40.59 -15.24
C LYS A 453 5.48 -39.38 -14.37
N TYR A 454 5.61 -39.58 -13.07
CA TYR A 454 6.03 -38.55 -12.13
C TYR A 454 7.39 -37.98 -12.51
N ASN A 455 8.39 -38.79 -12.73
CA ASN A 455 9.73 -38.38 -13.09
C ASN A 455 9.81 -37.66 -14.46
N GLU A 456 8.97 -38.07 -15.42
CA GLU A 456 8.87 -37.38 -16.71
C GLU A 456 8.26 -35.98 -16.56
N LEU A 457 7.15 -35.84 -15.83
CA LEU A 457 6.50 -34.58 -15.57
C LEU A 457 7.36 -33.66 -14.68
N GLU A 458 8.03 -34.21 -13.68
CA GLU A 458 8.96 -33.45 -12.82
C GLU A 458 10.12 -32.86 -13.62
N LYS A 459 10.70 -33.61 -14.56
CA LYS A 459 11.73 -33.07 -15.45
C LYS A 459 11.21 -31.93 -16.32
N VAL A 460 9.97 -32.05 -16.84
CA VAL A 460 9.35 -30.99 -17.60
C VAL A 460 9.15 -29.75 -16.72
N TRP A 461 8.58 -29.93 -15.53
CA TRP A 461 8.36 -28.84 -14.57
C TRP A 461 9.64 -28.10 -14.18
N VAL A 462 10.71 -28.85 -13.83
CA VAL A 462 12.01 -28.26 -13.48
C VAL A 462 12.60 -27.50 -14.68
N SER A 463 12.52 -28.05 -15.89
CA SER A 463 13.02 -27.36 -17.10
C SER A 463 12.24 -26.09 -17.43
N GLU A 464 10.92 -26.11 -17.28
CA GLU A 464 10.06 -24.92 -17.46
C GLU A 464 10.35 -23.84 -16.41
N LYS A 465 10.52 -24.24 -15.13
CA LYS A 465 10.89 -23.32 -14.05
C LYS A 465 12.26 -22.66 -14.28
N ASP A 466 13.25 -23.42 -14.74
CA ASP A 466 14.57 -22.90 -15.05
C ASP A 466 14.55 -21.88 -16.20
N ILE A 467 13.76 -22.12 -17.23
CA ILE A 467 13.57 -21.20 -18.36
C ILE A 467 12.94 -19.89 -17.85
N LEU A 468 11.90 -19.97 -17.02
CA LEU A 468 11.26 -18.77 -16.45
C LEU A 468 12.20 -17.97 -15.57
N ASN A 469 12.98 -18.63 -14.70
CA ASN A 469 13.96 -17.96 -13.85
C ASN A 469 15.05 -17.26 -14.65
N LYS A 470 15.55 -17.84 -15.74
CA LYS A 470 16.50 -17.20 -16.65
C LYS A 470 15.91 -15.96 -17.32
N SER A 471 14.67 -16.05 -17.80
CA SER A 471 13.98 -14.90 -18.40
C SER A 471 13.82 -13.75 -17.40
N ASN A 472 13.45 -14.07 -16.14
CA ASN A 472 13.32 -13.07 -15.08
C ASN A 472 14.65 -12.41 -14.71
N ALA A 473 15.73 -13.17 -14.63
CA ALA A 473 17.07 -12.64 -14.40
C ALA A 473 17.50 -11.64 -15.50
N LEU A 474 17.20 -11.95 -16.77
CA LEU A 474 17.48 -11.05 -17.88
C LEU A 474 16.63 -9.75 -17.82
N LYS A 475 15.36 -9.83 -17.44
CA LYS A 475 14.50 -8.65 -17.23
C LYS A 475 15.02 -7.75 -16.12
N SER A 476 15.43 -8.33 -14.99
CA SER A 476 16.06 -7.58 -13.88
C SER A 476 17.35 -6.90 -14.30
N GLN A 477 18.20 -7.56 -15.07
CA GLN A 477 19.43 -6.97 -15.61
C GLN A 477 19.14 -5.83 -16.59
N LEU A 478 18.06 -5.94 -17.37
CA LEU A 478 17.63 -4.86 -18.29
C LEU A 478 17.24 -3.61 -17.51
N GLU A 479 16.44 -3.77 -16.45
CA GLU A 479 16.04 -2.63 -15.61
C GLU A 479 17.22 -1.98 -14.92
N GLU A 480 18.12 -2.77 -14.35
CA GLU A 480 19.36 -2.24 -13.74
C GLU A 480 20.19 -1.46 -14.75
N SER A 481 20.33 -1.98 -15.97
CA SER A 481 21.05 -1.31 -17.05
C SER A 481 20.39 0.00 -17.49
N ARG A 482 19.05 0.05 -17.50
CA ARG A 482 18.27 1.27 -17.78
C ARG A 482 18.45 2.32 -16.69
N LEU A 483 18.41 1.93 -15.41
CA LEU A 483 18.69 2.83 -14.28
C LEU A 483 20.13 3.39 -14.34
N GLN A 484 21.11 2.56 -14.69
CA GLN A 484 22.48 3.00 -14.89
C GLN A 484 22.60 3.97 -16.08
N LEU A 485 21.85 3.76 -17.16
CA LEU A 485 21.80 4.68 -18.31
C LEU A 485 21.23 6.04 -17.91
N GLU A 486 20.15 6.07 -17.12
CA GLU A 486 19.57 7.32 -16.62
C GLU A 486 20.53 8.07 -15.68
N SER A 487 21.21 7.34 -14.80
CA SER A 487 22.25 7.91 -13.92
C SER A 487 23.41 8.48 -14.72
N ALA A 488 23.92 7.76 -15.72
CA ALA A 488 24.97 8.24 -16.62
C ALA A 488 24.54 9.49 -17.42
N LYS A 489 23.26 9.55 -17.85
CA LYS A 489 22.69 10.71 -18.52
C LYS A 489 22.67 11.94 -17.61
N ARG A 490 22.29 11.79 -16.34
CA ARG A 490 22.29 12.86 -15.34
C ARG A 490 23.69 13.38 -15.05
N ASN A 491 24.65 12.48 -14.94
CA ASN A 491 26.05 12.81 -14.66
C ASN A 491 26.84 13.29 -15.90
N GLY A 492 26.22 13.24 -17.11
CA GLY A 492 26.86 13.67 -18.35
C GLY A 492 27.96 12.73 -18.85
N ASP A 493 27.98 11.47 -18.37
CA ASP A 493 28.97 10.46 -18.82
C ASP A 493 28.57 9.86 -20.18
N LEU A 494 28.97 10.55 -21.22
CA LEU A 494 28.66 10.17 -22.62
C LEU A 494 29.24 8.80 -23.02
N MET A 495 30.34 8.39 -22.40
CA MET A 495 31.02 7.12 -22.75
C MET A 495 30.19 5.94 -22.21
N LYS A 496 29.78 5.99 -20.94
CA LYS A 496 28.93 4.99 -20.30
C LYS A 496 27.53 4.96 -20.91
N MET A 497 26.99 6.14 -21.28
CA MET A 497 25.71 6.22 -22.01
C MET A 497 25.76 5.49 -23.36
N ALA A 498 26.84 5.68 -24.15
CA ALA A 498 26.98 5.04 -25.45
C ALA A 498 27.12 3.51 -25.30
N GLU A 499 27.92 3.04 -24.35
CA GLU A 499 28.12 1.62 -24.06
C GLU A 499 26.79 0.94 -23.66
N LEU A 500 26.07 1.52 -22.73
CA LEU A 500 24.78 0.98 -22.26
C LEU A 500 23.72 1.02 -23.37
N ARG A 501 23.56 2.14 -24.07
CA ARG A 501 22.53 2.34 -25.08
C ARG A 501 22.71 1.54 -26.35
N HIS A 502 23.94 1.35 -26.81
CA HIS A 502 24.22 0.70 -28.08
C HIS A 502 24.88 -0.68 -27.96
N GLY A 503 25.34 -1.07 -26.76
CA GLY A 503 25.91 -2.37 -26.47
C GLY A 503 25.01 -3.23 -25.59
N VAL A 504 25.02 -2.96 -24.27
CA VAL A 504 24.45 -3.84 -23.25
C VAL A 504 22.93 -3.99 -23.37
N ILE A 505 22.19 -2.89 -23.47
CA ILE A 505 20.71 -2.92 -23.51
C ILE A 505 20.19 -3.69 -24.72
N PRO A 506 20.65 -3.45 -25.99
CA PRO A 506 20.19 -4.21 -27.13
C PRO A 506 20.54 -5.71 -27.08
N GLU A 507 21.68 -6.08 -26.49
CA GLU A 507 22.04 -7.49 -26.30
C GLU A 507 21.09 -8.21 -25.34
N ILE A 508 20.76 -7.56 -24.22
CA ILE A 508 19.80 -8.11 -23.24
C ILE A 508 18.40 -8.18 -23.87
N GLU A 509 17.95 -7.12 -24.57
CA GLU A 509 16.63 -7.12 -25.25
C GLU A 509 16.51 -8.22 -26.31
N ASN A 510 17.57 -8.50 -27.07
CA ASN A 510 17.57 -9.62 -28.02
C ASN A 510 17.54 -10.97 -27.29
N SER A 511 18.29 -11.12 -26.20
CA SER A 511 18.26 -12.35 -25.38
C SER A 511 16.89 -12.60 -24.75
N ILE A 512 16.18 -11.55 -24.35
CA ILE A 512 14.79 -11.64 -23.86
C ILE A 512 13.85 -12.06 -24.98
N LYS A 513 13.94 -11.46 -26.17
CA LYS A 513 13.10 -11.84 -27.32
C LYS A 513 13.31 -13.30 -27.73
N ASP A 514 14.54 -13.78 -27.75
CA ASP A 514 14.86 -15.18 -28.05
C ASP A 514 14.26 -16.11 -26.99
N SER A 515 14.35 -15.75 -25.70
CA SER A 515 13.74 -16.52 -24.63
C SER A 515 12.20 -16.48 -24.66
N GLU A 516 11.59 -15.35 -25.01
CA GLU A 516 10.12 -15.22 -25.11
C GLU A 516 9.55 -16.01 -26.29
N THR A 517 10.25 -16.08 -27.43
CA THR A 517 9.80 -16.91 -28.57
C THR A 517 9.79 -18.40 -28.24
N ILE A 518 10.67 -18.86 -27.37
CA ILE A 518 10.72 -20.24 -26.87
C ILE A 518 9.62 -20.45 -25.81
N ASN A 519 9.40 -19.48 -24.91
CA ASN A 519 8.47 -19.60 -23.77
C ASN A 519 6.97 -19.64 -24.15
N HIS A 520 6.57 -18.98 -25.24
CA HIS A 520 5.14 -18.85 -25.56
C HIS A 520 4.50 -20.09 -26.22
N LYS A 521 5.30 -21.04 -26.72
CA LYS A 521 4.77 -22.22 -27.45
C LYS A 521 4.91 -23.55 -26.73
N ASP A 522 5.77 -23.66 -25.72
CA ASP A 522 6.25 -24.96 -25.21
C ASP A 522 5.97 -25.24 -23.73
N LEU A 523 5.43 -24.28 -22.95
CA LEU A 523 5.06 -24.54 -21.54
C LEU A 523 3.78 -25.38 -21.50
N LYS A 524 3.88 -26.58 -20.91
CA LYS A 524 2.77 -27.53 -20.77
C LYS A 524 2.14 -27.52 -19.38
N LEU A 525 2.93 -27.26 -18.36
CA LEU A 525 2.54 -27.38 -16.95
C LEU A 525 2.41 -26.00 -16.27
N LEU A 526 3.26 -25.04 -16.61
CA LEU A 526 3.30 -23.76 -15.94
C LEU A 526 2.62 -22.65 -16.77
N ARG A 527 1.81 -21.84 -16.10
CA ARG A 527 1.28 -20.59 -16.65
C ARG A 527 2.19 -19.45 -16.22
N ASN A 528 2.69 -18.65 -17.16
CA ASN A 528 3.58 -17.53 -16.88
C ASN A 528 2.96 -16.16 -17.19
N ARG A 529 1.66 -16.11 -17.47
CA ARG A 529 1.02 -14.90 -17.96
C ARG A 529 -0.29 -14.62 -17.25
N VAL A 530 -0.44 -13.39 -16.75
CA VAL A 530 -1.70 -12.86 -16.23
C VAL A 530 -2.67 -12.66 -17.39
N THR A 531 -3.82 -13.34 -17.35
CA THR A 531 -4.89 -13.27 -18.32
C THR A 531 -6.14 -12.61 -17.74
N GLU A 532 -7.09 -12.23 -18.59
CA GLU A 532 -8.40 -11.71 -18.15
C GLU A 532 -9.12 -12.68 -17.21
N GLU A 533 -9.01 -13.99 -17.46
CA GLU A 533 -9.64 -15.03 -16.65
C GLU A 533 -9.09 -15.06 -15.21
N ILE A 534 -7.77 -14.89 -15.04
CA ILE A 534 -7.13 -14.87 -13.73
C ILE A 534 -7.56 -13.63 -12.94
N VAL A 535 -7.59 -12.47 -13.61
CA VAL A 535 -8.12 -11.23 -12.99
C VAL A 535 -9.58 -11.42 -12.57
N ALA A 536 -10.42 -12.04 -13.42
CA ALA A 536 -11.80 -12.32 -13.07
C ALA A 536 -11.93 -13.30 -11.89
N ASN A 537 -11.03 -14.28 -11.77
CA ASN A 537 -10.94 -15.18 -10.62
C ASN A 537 -10.62 -14.44 -9.31
N VAL A 538 -9.69 -13.49 -9.35
CA VAL A 538 -9.35 -12.67 -8.18
C VAL A 538 -10.54 -11.79 -7.79
N VAL A 539 -11.16 -11.11 -8.75
CA VAL A 539 -12.38 -10.32 -8.49
C VAL A 539 -13.49 -11.18 -7.90
N SER A 540 -13.65 -12.41 -8.40
CA SER A 540 -14.63 -13.36 -7.88
C SER A 540 -14.36 -13.73 -6.42
N LYS A 541 -13.11 -13.94 -6.04
CA LYS A 541 -12.73 -14.19 -4.64
C LYS A 541 -13.05 -13.01 -3.73
N TRP A 542 -12.81 -11.77 -4.20
CA TRP A 542 -13.07 -10.58 -3.41
C TRP A 542 -14.56 -10.27 -3.25
N THR A 543 -15.32 -10.42 -4.34
CA THR A 543 -16.73 -9.99 -4.40
C THR A 543 -17.73 -11.12 -4.15
N GLY A 544 -17.29 -12.39 -4.24
CA GLY A 544 -18.16 -13.56 -4.21
C GLY A 544 -18.99 -13.78 -5.48
N ILE A 545 -18.75 -13.00 -6.55
CA ILE A 545 -19.48 -13.13 -7.84
C ILE A 545 -18.79 -14.19 -8.70
N PRO A 546 -19.49 -15.20 -9.22
CA PRO A 546 -18.88 -16.26 -10.02
C PRO A 546 -18.19 -15.76 -11.29
N VAL A 547 -17.03 -16.35 -11.62
CA VAL A 547 -16.23 -16.00 -12.83
C VAL A 547 -17.05 -16.14 -14.10
N SER A 548 -17.90 -17.17 -14.20
CA SER A 548 -18.78 -17.38 -15.34
C SER A 548 -19.69 -16.21 -15.63
N SER A 549 -20.12 -15.50 -14.58
CA SER A 549 -20.92 -14.28 -14.70
C SER A 549 -20.13 -13.09 -15.29
N MET A 550 -18.82 -13.06 -15.02
CA MET A 550 -17.95 -11.97 -15.47
C MET A 550 -17.48 -12.16 -16.92
N MET A 551 -17.27 -13.42 -17.32
CA MET A 551 -16.68 -13.79 -18.63
C MET A 551 -17.70 -14.00 -19.74
N LEU A 552 -18.92 -14.51 -19.43
CA LEU A 552 -19.96 -14.62 -20.41
C LEU A 552 -20.40 -13.24 -20.92
N SER A 553 -20.54 -13.09 -22.23
CA SER A 553 -21.02 -11.82 -22.77
C SER A 553 -22.39 -11.54 -22.16
N GLU A 554 -22.56 -10.39 -21.52
CA GLU A 554 -23.87 -9.97 -20.95
C GLU A 554 -25.00 -10.10 -21.98
N LYS A 555 -24.63 -9.91 -23.23
CA LYS A 555 -25.54 -10.04 -24.39
C LYS A 555 -26.16 -11.43 -24.49
N GLU A 556 -25.37 -12.50 -24.32
CA GLU A 556 -25.90 -13.89 -24.42
C GLU A 556 -26.76 -14.24 -23.22
N LYS A 557 -26.39 -13.79 -22.01
CA LYS A 557 -27.23 -13.98 -20.83
C LYS A 557 -28.59 -13.29 -20.98
N LEU A 558 -28.59 -12.04 -21.46
CA LEU A 558 -29.80 -11.24 -21.65
C LEU A 558 -30.68 -11.76 -22.74
N LEU A 559 -30.12 -12.32 -23.85
CA LEU A 559 -30.87 -12.95 -24.90
C LEU A 559 -31.61 -14.21 -24.43
N ASN A 560 -30.97 -15.01 -23.58
CA ASN A 560 -31.52 -16.26 -23.06
C ASN A 560 -32.34 -16.11 -21.77
N LEU A 561 -32.38 -14.90 -21.18
CA LEU A 561 -33.01 -14.64 -19.87
C LEU A 561 -34.47 -15.10 -19.82
N GLU A 562 -35.27 -14.71 -20.82
CA GLU A 562 -36.70 -15.03 -20.93
C GLU A 562 -36.93 -16.55 -20.95
N LYS A 563 -36.16 -17.28 -21.75
CA LYS A 563 -36.27 -18.74 -21.85
C LYS A 563 -35.95 -19.42 -20.55
N LYS A 564 -34.86 -19.04 -19.89
CA LYS A 564 -34.42 -19.60 -18.60
C LYS A 564 -35.42 -19.31 -17.48
N LEU A 565 -35.97 -18.07 -17.43
CA LEU A 565 -36.99 -17.73 -16.44
C LEU A 565 -38.29 -18.54 -16.67
N SER A 566 -38.68 -18.76 -17.93
CA SER A 566 -39.89 -19.55 -18.29
C SER A 566 -39.73 -21.04 -17.95
N GLU A 567 -38.52 -21.57 -17.91
CA GLU A 567 -38.25 -22.96 -17.50
C GLU A 567 -38.54 -23.16 -15.99
N SER A 568 -38.27 -22.15 -15.18
CA SER A 568 -38.44 -22.22 -13.70
C SER A 568 -39.82 -21.71 -13.24
N VAL A 569 -40.34 -20.65 -13.88
CA VAL A 569 -41.60 -20.02 -13.48
C VAL A 569 -42.70 -20.36 -14.55
N VAL A 570 -43.50 -21.36 -14.25
CA VAL A 570 -44.53 -21.85 -15.16
C VAL A 570 -45.80 -21.01 -15.04
N GLY A 571 -46.41 -20.64 -16.18
CA GLY A 571 -47.70 -19.99 -16.24
C GLY A 571 -47.72 -18.47 -16.05
N GLN A 572 -46.54 -17.80 -16.05
CA GLN A 572 -46.42 -16.34 -15.91
C GLN A 572 -45.71 -15.70 -17.12
N GLU A 573 -45.96 -16.17 -18.32
CA GLU A 573 -45.25 -15.78 -19.56
C GLU A 573 -45.23 -14.25 -19.76
N ARG A 574 -46.37 -13.56 -19.52
CA ARG A 574 -46.46 -12.10 -19.67
C ARG A 574 -45.56 -11.35 -18.69
N ALA A 575 -45.48 -11.79 -17.42
CA ALA A 575 -44.65 -11.19 -16.41
C ALA A 575 -43.16 -11.42 -16.71
N VAL A 576 -42.80 -12.65 -17.11
CA VAL A 576 -41.44 -13.01 -17.50
C VAL A 576 -40.97 -12.20 -18.70
N ALA A 577 -41.82 -12.07 -19.74
CA ALA A 577 -41.49 -11.27 -20.92
C ALA A 577 -41.35 -9.77 -20.59
N ALA A 578 -42.24 -9.22 -19.76
CA ALA A 578 -42.16 -7.81 -19.32
C ALA A 578 -40.89 -7.49 -18.56
N VAL A 579 -40.53 -8.34 -17.59
CA VAL A 579 -39.32 -8.22 -16.79
C VAL A 579 -38.07 -8.35 -17.67
N SER A 580 -38.00 -9.39 -18.51
CA SER A 580 -36.86 -9.63 -19.40
C SER A 580 -36.63 -8.48 -20.38
N ASN A 581 -37.72 -7.94 -20.96
CA ASN A 581 -37.65 -6.80 -21.89
C ASN A 581 -37.21 -5.49 -21.18
N ALA A 582 -37.67 -5.23 -19.94
CA ALA A 582 -37.28 -4.06 -19.20
C ALA A 582 -35.77 -4.12 -18.84
N ILE A 583 -35.27 -5.27 -18.41
CA ILE A 583 -33.87 -5.49 -18.10
C ILE A 583 -33.01 -5.37 -19.37
N ARG A 584 -33.42 -5.96 -20.48
CA ARG A 584 -32.72 -5.81 -21.77
C ARG A 584 -32.60 -4.34 -22.19
N ARG A 585 -33.65 -3.53 -22.03
CA ARG A 585 -33.62 -2.09 -22.35
C ARG A 585 -32.68 -1.33 -21.44
N SER A 586 -32.70 -1.60 -20.15
CA SER A 586 -31.82 -0.95 -19.16
C SER A 586 -30.35 -1.26 -19.51
N ARG A 587 -30.03 -2.52 -19.74
CA ARG A 587 -28.64 -2.95 -20.04
C ARG A 587 -28.16 -2.56 -21.46
N ALA A 588 -29.07 -2.25 -22.36
CA ALA A 588 -28.74 -1.70 -23.69
C ALA A 588 -28.44 -0.19 -23.67
N GLY A 589 -28.46 0.45 -22.48
CA GLY A 589 -28.20 1.88 -22.33
C GLY A 589 -29.33 2.79 -22.86
N ILE A 590 -30.54 2.26 -23.04
CA ILE A 590 -31.71 3.02 -23.51
C ILE A 590 -32.42 3.68 -22.30
N SER A 591 -32.19 3.18 -21.09
CA SER A 591 -32.71 3.75 -19.84
C SER A 591 -31.76 4.81 -19.28
N ASP A 592 -32.26 5.66 -18.41
CA ASP A 592 -31.50 6.68 -17.70
C ASP A 592 -30.37 6.01 -16.88
N PRO A 593 -29.09 6.38 -17.10
CA PRO A 593 -27.96 5.78 -16.40
C PRO A 593 -27.93 6.08 -14.90
N ASP A 594 -28.68 7.08 -14.46
CA ASP A 594 -28.75 7.49 -13.05
C ASP A 594 -29.80 6.74 -12.25
N LYS A 595 -30.65 5.92 -12.89
CA LYS A 595 -31.70 5.14 -12.22
C LYS A 595 -31.30 3.67 -12.00
N PRO A 596 -31.97 2.96 -11.05
CA PRO A 596 -31.79 1.52 -10.89
C PRO A 596 -32.06 0.75 -12.20
N ASN A 597 -31.41 -0.41 -12.39
CA ASN A 597 -31.54 -1.23 -13.59
C ASN A 597 -32.97 -1.70 -13.91
N GLY A 598 -33.85 -1.68 -12.94
CA GLY A 598 -35.28 -1.97 -13.11
C GLY A 598 -36.02 -1.84 -11.80
N VAL A 599 -37.20 -1.23 -11.85
CA VAL A 599 -38.15 -1.13 -10.73
C VAL A 599 -39.44 -1.81 -11.17
N PHE A 600 -39.88 -2.83 -10.43
CA PHE A 600 -41.03 -3.64 -10.75
C PHE A 600 -42.01 -3.70 -9.58
N LEU A 601 -43.29 -3.62 -9.88
CA LEU A 601 -44.36 -3.88 -8.92
C LEU A 601 -45.12 -5.15 -9.36
N PHE A 602 -45.03 -6.21 -8.55
CA PHE A 602 -45.77 -7.46 -8.75
C PHE A 602 -47.04 -7.49 -7.95
N LEU A 603 -48.16 -7.47 -8.64
CA LEU A 603 -49.49 -7.49 -8.07
C LEU A 603 -50.16 -8.84 -8.26
N GLY A 604 -50.90 -9.30 -7.26
CA GLY A 604 -51.66 -10.54 -7.36
C GLY A 604 -51.84 -11.28 -6.03
N PRO A 605 -52.66 -12.32 -5.99
CA PRO A 605 -52.85 -13.12 -4.80
C PRO A 605 -51.58 -13.86 -4.35
N THR A 606 -51.60 -14.36 -3.13
CA THR A 606 -50.52 -15.21 -2.60
C THR A 606 -50.40 -16.50 -3.37
N GLY A 607 -49.15 -17.00 -3.56
CA GLY A 607 -48.89 -18.30 -4.21
C GLY A 607 -48.80 -18.28 -5.74
N VAL A 608 -48.97 -17.14 -6.40
CA VAL A 608 -48.89 -17.05 -7.90
C VAL A 608 -47.48 -16.97 -8.44
N GLY A 609 -46.42 -17.05 -7.63
CA GLY A 609 -45.03 -17.07 -8.07
C GLY A 609 -44.29 -15.75 -8.01
N LYS A 610 -44.81 -14.67 -7.38
CA LYS A 610 -44.15 -13.35 -7.26
C LYS A 610 -42.73 -13.46 -6.69
N THR A 611 -42.59 -14.10 -5.54
CA THR A 611 -41.30 -14.28 -4.86
C THR A 611 -40.40 -15.25 -5.62
N GLU A 612 -40.96 -16.30 -6.25
CA GLU A 612 -40.17 -17.28 -7.01
C GLU A 612 -39.58 -16.66 -8.28
N LEU A 613 -40.33 -15.83 -9.00
CA LEU A 613 -39.81 -15.07 -10.13
C LEU A 613 -38.64 -14.17 -9.72
N THR A 614 -38.74 -13.54 -8.55
CA THR A 614 -37.66 -12.67 -8.02
C THR A 614 -36.41 -13.47 -7.65
N LYS A 615 -36.56 -14.66 -7.03
CA LYS A 615 -35.44 -15.54 -6.71
C LYS A 615 -34.73 -16.05 -7.97
N GLU A 616 -35.51 -16.51 -8.96
CA GLU A 616 -34.95 -17.00 -10.19
C GLU A 616 -34.30 -15.87 -11.01
N LEU A 617 -34.87 -14.66 -10.95
CA LEU A 617 -34.27 -13.48 -11.56
C LEU A 617 -32.89 -13.18 -10.96
N SER A 618 -32.76 -13.22 -9.62
CA SER A 618 -31.49 -13.04 -8.93
C SER A 618 -30.47 -14.09 -9.37
N LYS A 619 -30.88 -15.35 -9.41
CA LYS A 619 -30.03 -16.47 -9.82
C LYS A 619 -29.55 -16.36 -11.28
N GLN A 620 -30.42 -15.96 -12.21
CA GLN A 620 -30.07 -15.86 -13.63
C GLN A 620 -29.19 -14.65 -13.96
N LEU A 621 -29.37 -13.54 -13.25
CA LEU A 621 -28.63 -12.31 -13.50
C LEU A 621 -27.28 -12.26 -12.77
N PHE A 622 -27.25 -12.76 -11.54
CA PHE A 622 -26.07 -12.65 -10.67
C PHE A 622 -25.46 -14.02 -10.31
N ASP A 623 -25.98 -15.12 -10.88
CA ASP A 623 -25.56 -16.51 -10.67
C ASP A 623 -25.48 -16.93 -9.18
N ASN A 624 -26.11 -16.13 -8.29
CA ASN A 624 -26.12 -16.39 -6.85
C ASN A 624 -27.48 -16.03 -6.22
N ILE A 625 -28.01 -16.96 -5.45
CA ILE A 625 -29.26 -16.76 -4.68
C ILE A 625 -29.03 -15.75 -3.54
N ASP A 626 -27.82 -15.69 -2.98
CA ASP A 626 -27.45 -14.75 -1.91
C ASP A 626 -27.43 -13.28 -2.35
N SER A 627 -27.53 -13.03 -3.68
CA SER A 627 -27.72 -11.68 -4.24
C SER A 627 -29.18 -11.19 -4.13
N LEU A 628 -30.09 -11.99 -3.56
CA LEU A 628 -31.43 -11.57 -3.24
C LEU A 628 -31.50 -10.99 -1.82
N ILE A 629 -31.80 -9.70 -1.74
CA ILE A 629 -32.04 -8.98 -0.48
C ILE A 629 -33.56 -8.94 -0.27
N ARG A 630 -34.06 -9.64 0.73
CA ARG A 630 -35.49 -9.62 1.06
C ARG A 630 -35.76 -8.79 2.29
N LEU A 631 -36.64 -7.82 2.16
CA LEU A 631 -37.13 -6.96 3.25
C LEU A 631 -38.64 -7.07 3.31
N ASP A 632 -39.15 -7.43 4.47
CA ASP A 632 -40.60 -7.45 4.74
C ASP A 632 -41.03 -6.05 5.21
N MET A 633 -41.91 -5.40 4.43
CA MET A 633 -42.33 -4.03 4.72
C MET A 633 -43.26 -3.94 5.94
N SER A 634 -43.80 -5.04 6.42
CA SER A 634 -44.54 -5.08 7.68
C SER A 634 -43.65 -4.72 8.90
N GLU A 635 -42.35 -5.00 8.84
CA GLU A 635 -41.38 -4.60 9.87
C GLU A 635 -41.15 -3.07 9.90
N PHE A 636 -41.48 -2.38 8.82
CA PHE A 636 -41.30 -0.94 8.63
C PHE A 636 -42.62 -0.17 8.59
N ALA A 637 -43.66 -0.70 9.24
CA ALA A 637 -44.99 -0.08 9.34
C ALA A 637 -45.01 1.12 10.30
N GLU A 638 -44.09 1.18 11.26
CA GLU A 638 -44.05 2.24 12.28
C GLU A 638 -42.91 3.26 11.97
N LYS A 639 -43.19 4.53 12.32
CA LYS A 639 -42.29 5.65 12.04
C LYS A 639 -40.85 5.46 12.59
N HIS A 640 -40.71 4.90 13.78
CA HIS A 640 -39.38 4.71 14.39
C HIS A 640 -38.57 3.61 13.70
N ASN A 641 -39.18 2.71 12.96
CA ASN A 641 -38.48 1.69 12.20
C ASN A 641 -37.90 2.24 10.87
N VAL A 642 -38.30 3.44 10.42
CA VAL A 642 -37.76 4.11 9.24
C VAL A 642 -36.26 4.38 9.43
N SER A 643 -35.84 4.76 10.65
CA SER A 643 -34.41 4.96 10.96
C SER A 643 -33.59 3.65 10.89
N ARG A 644 -34.20 2.48 11.06
CA ARG A 644 -33.54 1.19 10.83
C ARG A 644 -33.35 0.88 9.34
N PHE A 645 -34.18 1.46 8.46
CA PHE A 645 -34.13 1.24 7.03
C PHE A 645 -32.91 1.91 6.37
N ILE A 646 -32.67 3.20 6.71
CA ILE A 646 -31.55 4.00 6.14
C ILE A 646 -30.43 4.31 7.13
N GLY A 647 -30.59 3.97 8.41
CA GLY A 647 -29.66 4.31 9.48
C GLY A 647 -30.16 5.46 10.36
N ALA A 648 -29.80 5.44 11.64
CA ALA A 648 -30.15 6.49 12.59
C ALA A 648 -29.26 7.73 12.37
N PRO A 649 -29.80 8.95 12.51
CA PRO A 649 -29.00 10.17 12.47
C PRO A 649 -28.03 10.28 13.66
N PRO A 650 -26.98 11.10 13.57
CA PRO A 650 -26.01 11.31 14.65
C PRO A 650 -26.69 11.63 15.99
N GLY A 651 -26.26 10.93 17.04
CA GLY A 651 -26.78 11.13 18.40
C GLY A 651 -27.95 10.23 18.79
N TYR A 652 -28.46 9.39 17.90
CA TYR A 652 -29.52 8.41 18.23
C TYR A 652 -28.94 7.00 18.43
N VAL A 653 -29.62 6.19 19.24
CA VAL A 653 -29.24 4.78 19.47
C VAL A 653 -29.30 4.00 18.15
N GLY A 654 -28.21 3.29 17.82
CA GLY A 654 -28.09 2.53 16.57
C GLY A 654 -27.37 3.27 15.42
N TYR A 655 -26.82 4.47 15.64
CA TYR A 655 -26.05 5.22 14.64
C TYR A 655 -24.88 4.42 14.05
N GLU A 656 -24.16 3.65 14.88
CA GLU A 656 -23.01 2.85 14.45
C GLU A 656 -23.39 1.61 13.61
N GLN A 657 -24.64 1.15 13.68
CA GLN A 657 -25.06 -0.10 13.02
C GLN A 657 -25.41 0.10 11.53
N GLY A 658 -25.55 1.35 11.06
CA GLY A 658 -26.01 1.63 9.70
C GLY A 658 -27.46 1.22 9.45
N GLY A 659 -27.98 1.50 8.24
CA GLY A 659 -29.34 1.10 7.84
C GLY A 659 -29.38 -0.33 7.27
N SER A 660 -30.49 -1.04 7.52
CA SER A 660 -30.68 -2.42 7.05
C SER A 660 -30.61 -2.53 5.51
N LEU A 661 -31.17 -1.58 4.77
CA LEU A 661 -31.08 -1.56 3.31
C LEU A 661 -29.72 -1.02 2.83
N THR A 662 -29.31 0.14 3.35
CA THR A 662 -28.11 0.85 2.87
C THR A 662 -26.84 0.06 3.11
N GLU A 663 -26.67 -0.56 4.28
CA GLU A 663 -25.47 -1.34 4.60
C GLU A 663 -25.37 -2.64 3.78
N ILE A 664 -26.52 -3.31 3.53
CA ILE A 664 -26.52 -4.54 2.70
C ILE A 664 -26.16 -4.20 1.25
N VAL A 665 -26.76 -3.14 0.67
CA VAL A 665 -26.47 -2.74 -0.71
C VAL A 665 -25.05 -2.21 -0.86
N ARG A 666 -24.53 -1.51 0.13
CA ARG A 666 -23.10 -1.11 0.16
C ARG A 666 -22.17 -2.32 0.02
N ARG A 667 -22.49 -3.42 0.71
CA ARG A 667 -21.70 -4.67 0.64
C ARG A 667 -22.00 -5.49 -0.63
N LYS A 668 -23.23 -5.42 -1.15
CA LYS A 668 -23.69 -6.18 -2.33
C LYS A 668 -24.37 -5.24 -3.33
N PRO A 669 -23.58 -4.44 -4.08
CA PRO A 669 -24.12 -3.44 -5.00
C PRO A 669 -24.83 -4.07 -6.22
N TYR A 670 -24.52 -5.33 -6.54
CA TYR A 670 -25.18 -6.12 -7.59
C TYR A 670 -26.16 -7.08 -6.94
N SER A 671 -27.40 -6.64 -6.74
CA SER A 671 -28.41 -7.42 -6.03
C SER A 671 -29.83 -7.17 -6.57
N VAL A 672 -30.70 -8.14 -6.31
CA VAL A 672 -32.15 -7.96 -6.45
C VAL A 672 -32.73 -7.66 -5.09
N ILE A 673 -33.36 -6.51 -4.95
CA ILE A 673 -34.01 -6.08 -3.71
C ILE A 673 -35.49 -6.44 -3.82
N LEU A 674 -35.96 -7.32 -2.95
CA LEU A 674 -37.37 -7.68 -2.82
C LEU A 674 -37.96 -6.97 -1.62
N LEU A 675 -38.86 -6.02 -1.87
CA LEU A 675 -39.68 -5.35 -0.88
C LEU A 675 -41.05 -6.05 -0.83
N ASP A 676 -41.21 -6.92 0.16
CA ASP A 676 -42.41 -7.75 0.28
C ASP A 676 -43.51 -6.98 1.02
N GLU A 677 -44.76 -7.07 0.51
CA GLU A 677 -45.97 -6.41 1.07
C GLU A 677 -45.82 -4.88 1.22
N ILE A 678 -45.45 -4.21 0.11
CA ILE A 678 -45.16 -2.77 0.08
C ILE A 678 -46.30 -1.89 0.62
N GLU A 679 -47.56 -2.34 0.55
CA GLU A 679 -48.75 -1.66 1.08
C GLU A 679 -48.73 -1.51 2.61
N LYS A 680 -47.91 -2.28 3.30
CA LYS A 680 -47.78 -2.20 4.77
C LYS A 680 -46.72 -1.21 5.24
N ALA A 681 -45.92 -0.69 4.34
CA ALA A 681 -44.84 0.24 4.65
C ALA A 681 -45.36 1.59 5.15
N HIS A 682 -44.64 2.20 6.10
CA HIS A 682 -44.92 3.56 6.52
C HIS A 682 -44.75 4.55 5.36
N PRO A 683 -45.58 5.61 5.24
CA PRO A 683 -45.47 6.60 4.15
C PRO A 683 -44.11 7.27 4.00
N GLU A 684 -43.35 7.42 5.07
CA GLU A 684 -41.96 7.94 4.99
C GLU A 684 -41.02 6.99 4.27
N VAL A 685 -41.20 5.66 4.39
CA VAL A 685 -40.39 4.67 3.61
C VAL A 685 -40.71 4.81 2.13
N LEU A 686 -41.96 4.99 1.76
CA LEU A 686 -42.37 5.21 0.36
C LEU A 686 -41.74 6.47 -0.22
N ASN A 687 -41.61 7.56 0.56
CA ASN A 687 -40.93 8.78 0.13
C ASN A 687 -39.43 8.54 -0.13
N ILE A 688 -38.77 7.74 0.71
CA ILE A 688 -37.35 7.37 0.53
C ILE A 688 -37.19 6.51 -0.74
N LEU A 689 -38.11 5.58 -0.96
CA LEU A 689 -38.10 4.74 -2.18
C LEU A 689 -38.32 5.58 -3.44
N LEU A 690 -39.14 6.62 -3.42
CA LEU A 690 -39.30 7.54 -4.56
C LEU A 690 -37.97 8.21 -4.91
N GLN A 691 -37.26 8.75 -3.92
CA GLN A 691 -35.94 9.31 -4.14
C GLN A 691 -34.98 8.27 -4.73
N LEU A 692 -35.02 7.04 -4.22
CA LEU A 692 -34.20 5.94 -4.72
C LEU A 692 -34.49 5.62 -6.20
N PHE A 693 -35.77 5.64 -6.60
CA PHE A 693 -36.16 5.31 -7.98
C PHE A 693 -35.80 6.41 -8.98
N ASP A 694 -35.74 7.66 -8.53
CA ASP A 694 -35.42 8.80 -9.37
C ASP A 694 -33.91 9.07 -9.44
N ASP A 695 -33.22 9.08 -8.30
CA ASP A 695 -31.80 9.44 -8.21
C ASP A 695 -30.85 8.23 -8.27
N GLY A 696 -31.36 6.99 -8.13
CA GLY A 696 -30.56 5.76 -8.06
C GLY A 696 -29.54 5.72 -6.91
N ARG A 697 -29.70 6.57 -5.89
CA ARG A 697 -28.82 6.67 -4.75
C ARG A 697 -29.57 7.07 -3.50
N LEU A 698 -29.05 6.66 -2.34
CA LEU A 698 -29.56 7.09 -1.03
C LEU A 698 -28.41 7.54 -0.14
N THR A 699 -28.65 8.58 0.65
CA THR A 699 -27.71 8.99 1.72
C THR A 699 -28.11 8.29 3.00
N ASP A 700 -27.18 7.53 3.60
CA ASP A 700 -27.42 6.86 4.88
C ASP A 700 -27.41 7.84 6.07
N GLY A 701 -27.79 7.35 7.26
CA GLY A 701 -27.78 8.15 8.48
C GLY A 701 -26.39 8.65 8.90
N GLN A 702 -25.30 8.13 8.31
CA GLN A 702 -23.93 8.56 8.54
C GLN A 702 -23.43 9.59 7.50
N GLY A 703 -24.29 9.98 6.55
CA GLY A 703 -23.96 10.94 5.49
C GLY A 703 -23.27 10.31 4.26
N ARG A 704 -23.13 8.98 4.20
CA ARG A 704 -22.53 8.29 3.05
C ARG A 704 -23.56 8.11 1.94
N VAL A 705 -23.17 8.37 0.71
CA VAL A 705 -24.00 8.15 -0.48
C VAL A 705 -23.84 6.70 -0.96
N ILE A 706 -24.92 5.94 -0.97
CA ILE A 706 -24.96 4.56 -1.41
C ILE A 706 -25.57 4.49 -2.82
N ASP A 707 -24.87 3.83 -3.73
CA ASP A 707 -25.25 3.69 -5.14
C ASP A 707 -26.14 2.45 -5.35
N PHE A 708 -27.33 2.65 -5.94
CA PHE A 708 -28.30 1.62 -6.25
C PHE A 708 -28.49 1.41 -7.76
N LYS A 709 -27.71 2.08 -8.61
CA LYS A 709 -27.85 2.01 -10.09
C LYS A 709 -27.73 0.58 -10.62
N ASN A 710 -26.93 -0.26 -9.95
CA ASN A 710 -26.71 -1.66 -10.30
C ASN A 710 -27.71 -2.64 -9.70
N THR A 711 -28.69 -2.16 -8.92
CA THR A 711 -29.70 -2.99 -8.30
C THR A 711 -30.95 -3.13 -9.17
N ILE A 712 -31.71 -4.20 -8.93
CA ILE A 712 -33.06 -4.40 -9.47
C ILE A 712 -34.00 -4.43 -8.28
N ILE A 713 -35.03 -3.58 -8.30
CA ILE A 713 -35.97 -3.46 -7.21
C ILE A 713 -37.29 -4.09 -7.61
N VAL A 714 -37.74 -5.06 -6.82
CA VAL A 714 -39.00 -5.75 -7.00
C VAL A 714 -39.85 -5.52 -5.75
N MET A 715 -40.99 -4.92 -5.94
CA MET A 715 -42.00 -4.74 -4.90
C MET A 715 -43.14 -5.76 -5.10
N THR A 716 -43.57 -6.41 -4.05
CA THR A 716 -44.76 -7.27 -4.11
C THR A 716 -45.94 -6.64 -3.35
N SER A 717 -47.10 -6.84 -3.85
CA SER A 717 -48.33 -6.41 -3.19
C SER A 717 -49.47 -7.40 -3.40
N ASN A 718 -50.36 -7.48 -2.43
CA ASN A 718 -51.59 -8.26 -2.49
C ASN A 718 -52.81 -7.36 -2.75
N LEU A 719 -52.61 -6.06 -3.00
CA LEU A 719 -53.69 -5.13 -3.34
C LEU A 719 -54.48 -5.59 -4.57
N GLY A 720 -55.79 -5.57 -4.49
CA GLY A 720 -56.67 -5.99 -5.56
C GLY A 720 -56.76 -7.51 -5.78
N ALA A 721 -56.18 -8.32 -4.89
CA ALA A 721 -56.17 -9.79 -5.02
C ALA A 721 -57.60 -10.38 -5.14
N GLU A 722 -58.60 -9.75 -4.51
CA GLU A 722 -60.03 -10.13 -4.49
C GLU A 722 -60.62 -10.12 -5.91
N TYR A 723 -60.20 -9.18 -6.74
CA TYR A 723 -60.76 -8.99 -8.11
C TYR A 723 -60.17 -9.95 -9.15
N PHE A 724 -59.07 -10.63 -8.86
CA PHE A 724 -58.53 -11.62 -9.79
C PHE A 724 -59.39 -12.88 -9.94
N SER A 725 -60.37 -13.09 -9.05
CA SER A 725 -61.24 -14.24 -9.04
C SER A 725 -62.59 -13.94 -9.70
N GLU A 726 -62.92 -12.69 -10.08
CA GLU A 726 -64.20 -12.30 -10.63
C GLU A 726 -64.19 -12.32 -12.17
N PRO A 727 -64.94 -13.17 -12.84
CA PRO A 727 -65.09 -13.17 -14.30
C PRO A 727 -65.97 -11.96 -14.72
N ASN A 728 -65.50 -11.14 -15.66
CA ASN A 728 -66.22 -10.01 -16.30
C ASN A 728 -65.92 -8.60 -15.80
N ILE A 729 -64.82 -8.34 -15.12
CA ILE A 729 -64.45 -6.98 -14.73
C ILE A 729 -63.28 -6.52 -15.62
N ASP A 730 -63.28 -5.23 -15.99
CA ASP A 730 -62.07 -4.60 -16.55
C ASP A 730 -61.00 -4.48 -15.44
N LEU A 731 -60.34 -5.63 -15.23
CA LEU A 731 -59.36 -5.86 -14.14
C LEU A 731 -58.26 -4.80 -14.14
N LYS A 732 -57.84 -4.34 -15.32
CA LYS A 732 -56.77 -3.39 -15.49
C LYS A 732 -57.10 -2.01 -14.97
N ASN A 733 -58.32 -1.51 -15.26
CA ASN A 733 -58.74 -0.20 -14.78
C ASN A 733 -59.02 -0.21 -13.29
N LYS A 734 -59.69 -1.25 -12.77
CA LYS A 734 -59.94 -1.39 -11.34
C LYS A 734 -58.66 -1.51 -10.49
N ILE A 735 -57.70 -2.29 -10.91
CA ILE A 735 -56.40 -2.41 -10.23
C ILE A 735 -55.68 -1.05 -10.26
N LYS A 736 -55.76 -0.32 -11.35
CA LYS A 736 -55.19 1.02 -11.46
C LYS A 736 -55.83 1.99 -10.47
N ASP A 737 -57.14 1.96 -10.33
CA ASP A 737 -57.86 2.81 -9.37
C ASP A 737 -57.49 2.48 -7.91
N ILE A 738 -57.31 1.19 -7.59
CA ILE A 738 -56.90 0.74 -6.25
C ILE A 738 -55.48 1.18 -5.93
N ILE A 739 -54.58 1.06 -6.88
CA ILE A 739 -53.17 1.51 -6.74
C ILE A 739 -53.12 3.02 -6.53
N GLN A 740 -53.88 3.79 -7.34
CA GLN A 740 -53.97 5.24 -7.19
C GLN A 740 -54.62 5.67 -5.85
N GLY A 741 -55.47 4.84 -5.29
CA GLY A 741 -56.06 5.08 -3.95
C GLY A 741 -55.14 4.70 -2.78
N SER A 742 -54.21 3.77 -3.00
CA SER A 742 -53.33 3.21 -1.96
C SER A 742 -51.94 3.89 -1.92
N PHE A 743 -51.45 4.34 -3.07
CA PHE A 743 -50.18 5.02 -3.16
C PHE A 743 -50.35 6.49 -3.59
N ARG A 744 -49.35 7.31 -3.29
CA ARG A 744 -49.35 8.71 -3.75
C ARG A 744 -49.21 8.80 -5.25
N PRO A 745 -49.71 9.89 -5.89
CA PRO A 745 -49.62 10.05 -7.36
C PRO A 745 -48.19 10.00 -7.93
N GLU A 746 -47.20 10.37 -7.12
CA GLU A 746 -45.79 10.39 -7.47
C GLU A 746 -45.18 8.97 -7.53
N PHE A 747 -45.73 8.01 -6.81
CA PHE A 747 -45.31 6.62 -6.76
C PHE A 747 -45.86 5.84 -7.95
#